data_502e5fdc6f1e88d552d40912a581a10d
#
_entry.id   502e5fdc6f1e88d552d40912a581a10d
#
_cell.length_a   1.000
_cell.length_b   1.000
_cell.length_c   1.000
_cell.angle_alpha   90.00
_cell.angle_beta   90.00
_cell.angle_gamma   90.00
#
_symmetry.space_group_name_H-M   'P 1'
#
loop_
_entity.id
_entity.type
_entity.pdbx_description
1 polymer ?
#
loop_
_entity_poly.entity_id
_entity_poly.type
_entity_poly.pdbx_seq_one_letter_code
_entity_poly.pdbx_strand_id
1 'polypeptide(L)'
;MSSMPTITTLRDWDFLLLKRYSPQYFKNEDECTLCAYGPCHIDEKKKGVCGIELKAHLSRMSLFTAVTGAAGHASLAETIASELIEKFGKDYPLEINGEPIQTPQIRLICGFKPKILSDLKIVTSYINKEITSLLSVLNMGQEGDWMDFESKTLHAGMLDNLSLEVTDIAQIAAFKFPHNNPNTPIAEGGMQNAEFGSKKPSILCIGHNSITGIEMMEYIEENNLSDKIDLYGLCCMATDMSRLPSQRVQIAGNQRDQIRFIKSGIADVIVLDSQCIRTDVLHHASKRGIPVIATNPESCLGLPDRTKDKTENIIDTLVSKKEMGVLIFDKKKIATVAVETSIRRIKIPNSKFQIPKFKIRIGRGGISDIEIKNVAPPIIMGEIPGIVGFMGCPNYSTPSRGVLDMAKILIERDYIVTSGGCTAVDLGEVKEDGKSLYEETTGKFDAGGFANLGSCVSASHLLDAAIKIASIMLHRPIDGNYKEIADYLLNRVGVVIIIWGPMSQKAYATATGANRLGIPVIFGSKGERYGRMLEGNNSCGWEVADMRSKRNVFAGPVPAHLMTTADSPSEALILAVKLCMRPNDTSKGRQIKLKSYIDLHQKFLSNSLPEDIHLFVRTEHDMPHKYKDEVYNRLKEMDWKPTYIPDPTLLKSVEFNKQ
;
A
#
# COMPACT_ATOMS: atom_id res chain seq x y z
N MET A 1 -15.98 22.48 -13.31
CA MET A 1 -14.97 21.52 -12.84
C MET A 1 -14.45 22.03 -11.51
N SER A 2 -14.58 21.28 -10.43
CA SER A 2 -13.85 21.60 -9.21
C SER A 2 -12.36 21.62 -9.57
N SER A 3 -11.64 22.67 -9.15
CA SER A 3 -10.20 22.73 -9.42
C SER A 3 -9.51 21.59 -8.66
N MET A 4 -8.64 20.85 -9.34
CA MET A 4 -7.80 19.82 -8.71
C MET A 4 -7.00 20.43 -7.56
N PRO A 5 -6.85 19.72 -6.42
CA PRO A 5 -6.12 20.24 -5.27
C PRO A 5 -4.66 20.58 -5.61
N THR A 6 -4.22 21.74 -5.17
CA THR A 6 -2.81 22.16 -5.18
C THR A 6 -2.18 21.89 -3.82
N ILE A 7 -0.90 22.20 -3.66
CA ILE A 7 -0.18 22.02 -2.39
C ILE A 7 -0.76 22.81 -1.20
N THR A 8 -1.75 23.68 -1.45
CA THR A 8 -2.39 24.49 -0.41
C THR A 8 -3.91 24.32 -0.32
N THR A 9 -4.53 23.64 -1.26
CA THR A 9 -6.00 23.64 -1.40
C THR A 9 -6.72 22.96 -0.23
N LEU A 10 -6.19 21.86 0.31
CA LEU A 10 -6.77 21.13 1.42
C LEU A 10 -6.11 21.45 2.78
N ARG A 11 -5.39 22.54 2.84
CA ARG A 11 -4.56 22.91 3.99
C ARG A 11 -5.36 23.11 5.29
N ASP A 12 -6.57 23.59 5.23
CA ASP A 12 -7.47 23.72 6.38
C ASP A 12 -7.84 22.33 6.96
N TRP A 13 -8.07 21.35 6.09
CA TRP A 13 -8.26 19.96 6.51
C TRP A 13 -6.98 19.38 7.13
N ASP A 14 -5.85 19.56 6.49
CA ASP A 14 -4.57 19.09 6.99
C ASP A 14 -4.26 19.68 8.38
N PHE A 15 -4.49 20.97 8.55
CA PHE A 15 -4.29 21.65 9.85
C PHE A 15 -5.29 21.18 10.92
N LEU A 16 -6.53 20.88 10.52
CA LEU A 16 -7.49 20.26 11.43
C LEU A 16 -6.98 18.90 11.89
N LEU A 17 -6.51 18.09 10.97
CA LEU A 17 -5.97 16.77 11.24
C LEU A 17 -4.75 16.85 12.19
N LEU A 18 -3.81 17.76 11.90
CA LEU A 18 -2.59 17.97 12.69
C LEU A 18 -2.84 18.60 14.08
N LYS A 19 -3.93 19.35 14.24
CA LYS A 19 -4.38 19.80 15.57
C LYS A 19 -4.93 18.65 16.39
N ARG A 20 -5.58 17.67 15.75
CA ARG A 20 -6.11 16.47 16.41
C ARG A 20 -5.01 15.44 16.68
N TYR A 21 -4.02 15.33 15.77
CA TYR A 21 -2.92 14.38 15.81
C TYR A 21 -1.59 15.11 15.63
N SER A 22 -0.95 15.46 16.75
CA SER A 22 0.35 16.11 16.70
C SER A 22 1.46 15.14 16.28
N PRO A 23 2.35 15.54 15.36
CA PRO A 23 3.52 14.75 15.02
C PRO A 23 4.50 14.68 16.20
N GLN A 24 4.99 13.48 16.44
CA GLN A 24 6.09 13.20 17.36
C GLN A 24 7.28 12.69 16.53
N TYR A 25 8.46 13.26 16.76
CA TYR A 25 9.67 12.92 16.00
C TYR A 25 10.67 12.19 16.88
N PHE A 26 11.28 11.14 16.31
CA PHE A 26 12.37 10.45 16.99
C PHE A 26 13.67 11.24 16.82
N LYS A 27 14.48 11.36 17.86
CA LYS A 27 15.67 12.21 17.94
C LYS A 27 16.89 11.72 17.12
N ASN A 28 16.71 11.16 15.96
CA ASN A 28 17.83 10.59 15.20
C ASN A 28 18.36 11.52 14.09
N GLU A 29 17.81 12.71 13.91
CA GLU A 29 18.12 13.58 12.78
C GLU A 29 18.23 15.05 13.20
N ASP A 30 19.17 15.34 14.10
CA ASP A 30 19.52 16.70 14.51
C ASP A 30 20.56 17.35 13.58
N GLU A 31 21.08 16.61 12.58
CA GLU A 31 22.04 17.09 11.61
C GLU A 31 21.41 17.35 10.24
N CYS A 32 21.49 18.58 9.76
CA CYS A 32 21.02 18.96 8.44
C CYS A 32 22.17 19.11 7.46
N THR A 33 22.14 18.33 6.37
CA THR A 33 23.13 18.34 5.29
C THR A 33 22.52 18.74 3.94
N LEU A 34 21.34 19.35 3.90
CA LEU A 34 20.60 19.65 2.66
C LEU A 34 21.21 20.79 1.84
N CYS A 35 22.12 21.58 2.37
CA CYS A 35 22.77 22.65 1.62
C CYS A 35 24.25 22.83 2.00
N ALA A 36 24.98 23.58 1.18
CA ALA A 36 26.41 23.80 1.38
C ALA A 36 26.77 24.72 2.58
N TYR A 37 25.80 25.34 3.24
CA TYR A 37 26.03 26.07 4.49
C TYR A 37 26.21 25.15 5.70
N GLY A 38 25.77 23.87 5.57
CA GLY A 38 25.95 22.83 6.57
C GLY A 38 27.29 22.11 6.52
N PRO A 39 27.46 21.02 7.33
CA PRO A 39 26.40 20.44 8.16
C PRO A 39 25.98 21.35 9.32
N CYS A 40 24.70 21.40 9.59
CA CYS A 40 24.13 22.15 10.72
C CYS A 40 23.64 21.18 11.80
N HIS A 41 24.17 21.25 13.00
CA HIS A 41 23.54 20.62 14.16
C HIS A 41 22.43 21.53 14.67
N ILE A 42 21.20 21.00 14.66
CA ILE A 42 19.99 21.74 15.01
C ILE A 42 19.40 21.10 16.26
N ASP A 43 19.20 21.86 17.32
CA ASP A 43 18.58 21.42 18.55
C ASP A 43 17.52 22.44 19.02
N GLU A 44 16.93 22.24 20.19
CA GLU A 44 15.93 23.15 20.75
C GLU A 44 16.41 24.58 20.95
N LYS A 45 17.73 24.81 21.02
CA LYS A 45 18.36 26.12 21.26
C LYS A 45 19.08 26.66 20.03
N LYS A 46 19.47 25.79 19.11
CA LYS A 46 20.31 26.13 17.96
C LYS A 46 19.57 25.89 16.65
N LYS A 47 19.38 26.96 15.90
CA LYS A 47 18.79 26.92 14.56
C LYS A 47 19.86 26.58 13.49
N GLY A 48 19.40 26.06 12.36
CA GLY A 48 20.24 25.95 11.16
C GLY A 48 20.68 27.34 10.66
N VAL A 49 21.74 27.39 9.83
CA VAL A 49 22.25 28.64 9.23
C VAL A 49 21.15 29.38 8.44
N CYS A 50 20.21 28.65 7.85
CA CYS A 50 19.05 29.23 7.14
C CYS A 50 17.93 29.73 8.07
N GLY A 51 18.10 29.63 9.39
CA GLY A 51 17.10 30.04 10.39
C GLY A 51 16.09 28.97 10.76
N ILE A 52 16.14 27.76 10.18
CA ILE A 52 15.18 26.70 10.46
C ILE A 52 15.34 26.16 11.88
N GLU A 53 14.22 25.94 12.55
CA GLU A 53 14.14 25.34 13.87
C GLU A 53 14.08 23.81 13.80
N LEU A 54 14.37 23.12 14.91
CA LEU A 54 14.40 21.65 14.97
C LEU A 54 13.09 21.01 14.48
N LYS A 55 11.94 21.44 15.00
CA LYS A 55 10.65 20.87 14.60
C LYS A 55 10.34 21.05 13.12
N ALA A 56 10.65 22.23 12.56
CA ALA A 56 10.50 22.51 11.14
C ALA A 56 11.51 21.70 10.29
N HIS A 57 12.73 21.49 10.78
CA HIS A 57 13.70 20.63 10.11
C HIS A 57 13.22 19.17 10.05
N LEU A 58 12.76 18.61 11.16
CA LEU A 58 12.24 17.23 11.22
C LEU A 58 11.02 17.03 10.33
N SER A 59 10.09 18.00 10.31
CA SER A 59 8.94 17.96 9.40
C SER A 59 9.35 18.10 7.92
N ARG A 60 10.40 18.90 7.62
CA ARG A 60 10.98 18.98 6.28
C ARG A 60 11.59 17.64 5.84
N MET A 61 12.27 16.91 6.73
CA MET A 61 12.79 15.57 6.44
C MET A 61 11.66 14.56 6.21
N SER A 62 10.57 14.69 6.93
CA SER A 62 9.33 13.93 6.69
C SER A 62 8.77 14.19 5.28
N LEU A 63 8.68 15.45 4.88
CA LEU A 63 8.29 15.84 3.52
C LEU A 63 9.24 15.25 2.47
N PHE A 64 10.55 15.37 2.68
CA PHE A 64 11.55 14.81 1.77
C PHE A 64 11.35 13.30 1.55
N THR A 65 11.13 12.55 2.63
CA THR A 65 10.85 11.11 2.57
C THR A 65 9.57 10.80 1.80
N ALA A 66 8.48 11.53 2.09
CA ALA A 66 7.20 11.33 1.42
C ALA A 66 7.26 11.67 -0.07
N VAL A 67 7.87 12.80 -0.44
CA VAL A 67 8.01 13.22 -1.84
C VAL A 67 8.89 12.25 -2.62
N THR A 68 9.98 11.76 -2.03
CA THR A 68 10.84 10.75 -2.66
C THR A 68 10.05 9.46 -2.95
N GLY A 69 9.21 9.03 -2.02
CA GLY A 69 8.33 7.88 -2.21
C GLY A 69 7.29 8.12 -3.31
N ALA A 70 6.59 9.24 -3.24
CA ALA A 70 5.55 9.62 -4.19
C ALA A 70 6.12 9.78 -5.62
N ALA A 71 7.31 10.34 -5.77
CA ALA A 71 7.98 10.47 -7.06
C ALA A 71 8.23 9.11 -7.72
N GLY A 72 8.57 8.08 -6.93
CA GLY A 72 8.72 6.72 -7.45
C GLY A 72 7.43 6.18 -8.07
N HIS A 73 6.30 6.26 -7.39
CA HIS A 73 5.02 5.80 -7.94
C HIS A 73 4.50 6.73 -9.07
N ALA A 74 4.76 8.03 -9.01
CA ALA A 74 4.38 8.97 -10.06
C ALA A 74 5.13 8.69 -11.38
N SER A 75 6.43 8.40 -11.31
CA SER A 75 7.22 7.99 -12.47
C SER A 75 6.68 6.70 -13.08
N LEU A 76 6.31 5.72 -12.26
CA LEU A 76 5.70 4.48 -12.73
C LEU A 76 4.35 4.74 -13.42
N ALA A 77 3.48 5.56 -12.81
CA ALA A 77 2.18 5.89 -13.37
C ALA A 77 2.30 6.59 -14.74
N GLU A 78 3.22 7.54 -14.85
CA GLU A 78 3.51 8.25 -16.10
C GLU A 78 4.03 7.29 -17.18
N THR A 79 4.97 6.42 -16.82
CA THR A 79 5.56 5.44 -17.74
C THR A 79 4.50 4.45 -18.24
N ILE A 80 3.74 3.83 -17.34
CA ILE A 80 2.71 2.85 -17.71
C ILE A 80 1.62 3.49 -18.56
N ALA A 81 1.12 4.66 -18.17
CA ALA A 81 0.10 5.34 -18.96
C ALA A 81 0.61 5.67 -20.38
N SER A 82 1.86 6.10 -20.52
CA SER A 82 2.47 6.42 -21.81
C SER A 82 2.69 5.18 -22.68
N GLU A 83 3.27 4.12 -22.12
CA GLU A 83 3.52 2.86 -22.86
C GLU A 83 2.21 2.18 -23.30
N LEU A 84 1.16 2.24 -22.48
CA LEU A 84 -0.15 1.70 -22.84
C LEU A 84 -0.86 2.56 -23.90
N ILE A 85 -0.71 3.88 -23.89
CA ILE A 85 -1.20 4.74 -24.96
C ILE A 85 -0.46 4.44 -26.26
N GLU A 86 0.84 4.19 -26.24
CA GLU A 86 1.61 3.78 -27.41
C GLU A 86 1.15 2.43 -27.97
N LYS A 87 0.88 1.46 -27.08
CA LYS A 87 0.45 0.11 -27.47
C LYS A 87 -1.00 0.03 -27.95
N PHE A 88 -1.94 0.69 -27.27
CA PHE A 88 -3.39 0.54 -27.50
C PHE A 88 -4.07 1.79 -28.07
N GLY A 89 -3.39 2.92 -28.12
CA GLY A 89 -3.94 4.20 -28.56
C GLY A 89 -4.51 5.04 -27.41
N LYS A 90 -4.53 6.37 -27.61
CA LYS A 90 -4.95 7.34 -26.61
C LYS A 90 -6.43 7.24 -26.20
N ASP A 91 -7.28 6.78 -27.13
CA ASP A 91 -8.73 6.69 -26.97
C ASP A 91 -9.18 5.31 -26.44
N TYR A 92 -8.23 4.46 -26.03
CA TYR A 92 -8.53 3.14 -25.48
C TYR A 92 -9.38 3.25 -24.21
N PRO A 93 -10.53 2.53 -24.12
CA PRO A 93 -11.50 2.73 -23.04
C PRO A 93 -11.05 2.13 -21.71
N LEU A 94 -11.36 2.83 -20.62
CA LEU A 94 -11.12 2.37 -19.24
C LEU A 94 -12.32 1.54 -18.76
N GLU A 95 -12.46 0.33 -19.33
CA GLU A 95 -13.58 -0.57 -19.05
C GLU A 95 -13.17 -2.05 -19.07
N ILE A 96 -13.97 -2.89 -18.44
CA ILE A 96 -13.89 -4.34 -18.53
C ILE A 96 -15.26 -4.86 -18.98
N ASN A 97 -15.30 -5.54 -20.13
CA ASN A 97 -16.53 -6.10 -20.70
C ASN A 97 -17.68 -5.09 -20.84
N GLY A 98 -17.35 -3.84 -21.23
CA GLY A 98 -18.32 -2.74 -21.36
C GLY A 98 -18.67 -2.03 -20.05
N GLU A 99 -18.20 -2.50 -18.91
CA GLU A 99 -18.43 -1.86 -17.62
C GLU A 99 -17.28 -0.91 -17.26
N PRO A 100 -17.56 0.39 -17.06
CA PRO A 100 -16.53 1.37 -16.73
C PRO A 100 -15.81 1.05 -15.40
N ILE A 101 -14.48 1.07 -15.41
CA ILE A 101 -13.68 0.86 -14.22
C ILE A 101 -13.92 2.01 -13.23
N GLN A 102 -14.06 1.68 -11.96
CA GLN A 102 -14.24 2.67 -10.90
C GLN A 102 -12.90 3.30 -10.53
N THR A 103 -12.91 4.61 -10.29
CA THR A 103 -11.72 5.42 -10.02
C THR A 103 -12.00 6.39 -8.86
N PRO A 104 -12.21 5.88 -7.63
CA PRO A 104 -12.67 6.71 -6.51
C PRO A 104 -11.70 7.81 -6.12
N GLN A 105 -10.38 7.57 -6.15
CA GLN A 105 -9.40 8.57 -5.77
C GLN A 105 -9.25 9.66 -6.83
N ILE A 106 -9.20 9.29 -8.12
CA ILE A 106 -9.19 10.28 -9.22
C ILE A 106 -10.44 11.17 -9.13
N ARG A 107 -11.61 10.58 -8.91
CA ARG A 107 -12.86 11.33 -8.75
C ARG A 107 -12.82 12.25 -7.53
N LEU A 108 -12.34 11.73 -6.40
CA LEU A 108 -12.25 12.47 -5.15
C LEU A 108 -11.32 13.68 -5.25
N ILE A 109 -10.16 13.48 -5.88
CA ILE A 109 -9.07 14.46 -5.93
C ILE A 109 -9.21 15.37 -7.15
N CYS A 110 -9.41 14.79 -8.32
CA CYS A 110 -9.45 15.53 -9.59
C CYS A 110 -10.85 15.99 -9.98
N GLY A 111 -11.90 15.45 -9.35
CA GLY A 111 -13.29 15.86 -9.56
C GLY A 111 -13.89 15.41 -10.89
N PHE A 112 -13.29 14.43 -11.57
CA PHE A 112 -13.83 13.86 -12.79
C PHE A 112 -13.61 12.34 -12.87
N LYS A 113 -14.44 11.65 -13.67
CA LYS A 113 -14.29 10.22 -13.94
C LYS A 113 -13.56 10.03 -15.28
N PRO A 114 -12.34 9.46 -15.29
CA PRO A 114 -11.63 9.17 -16.53
C PRO A 114 -12.38 8.08 -17.32
N LYS A 115 -12.36 8.16 -18.66
CA LYS A 115 -13.04 7.24 -19.56
C LYS A 115 -12.09 6.51 -20.52
N ILE A 116 -10.98 7.15 -20.85
CA ILE A 116 -9.99 6.66 -21.81
C ILE A 116 -8.57 6.86 -21.28
N LEU A 117 -7.61 6.17 -21.85
CA LEU A 117 -6.20 6.22 -21.41
C LEU A 117 -5.63 7.65 -21.38
N SER A 118 -5.99 8.50 -22.36
CA SER A 118 -5.50 9.89 -22.38
C SER A 118 -6.02 10.73 -21.20
N ASP A 119 -7.16 10.38 -20.59
CA ASP A 119 -7.62 11.07 -19.40
C ASP A 119 -6.66 10.83 -18.22
N LEU A 120 -6.01 9.66 -18.15
CA LEU A 120 -5.00 9.36 -17.13
C LEU A 120 -3.75 10.22 -17.29
N LYS A 121 -3.42 10.67 -18.52
CA LYS A 121 -2.31 11.62 -18.77
C LYS A 121 -2.57 12.98 -18.15
N ILE A 122 -3.83 13.42 -18.06
CA ILE A 122 -4.19 14.65 -17.36
C ILE A 122 -3.85 14.51 -15.88
N VAL A 123 -4.15 13.34 -15.31
CA VAL A 123 -3.89 13.04 -13.89
C VAL A 123 -2.39 12.95 -13.61
N THR A 124 -1.63 12.23 -14.45
CA THR A 124 -0.16 12.12 -14.27
C THR A 124 0.54 13.46 -14.44
N SER A 125 0.07 14.30 -15.37
CA SER A 125 0.60 15.67 -15.54
C SER A 125 0.37 16.54 -14.30
N TYR A 126 -0.81 16.43 -13.68
CA TYR A 126 -1.10 17.08 -12.41
C TYR A 126 -0.18 16.57 -11.30
N ILE A 127 -0.04 15.25 -11.14
CA ILE A 127 0.84 14.63 -10.13
C ILE A 127 2.27 15.13 -10.28
N ASN A 128 2.83 15.10 -11.48
CA ASN A 128 4.22 15.50 -11.74
C ASN A 128 4.46 16.98 -11.45
N LYS A 129 3.50 17.85 -11.78
CA LYS A 129 3.55 19.28 -11.45
C LYS A 129 3.58 19.50 -9.94
N GLU A 130 2.68 18.84 -9.20
CA GLU A 130 2.61 19.00 -7.75
C GLU A 130 3.84 18.42 -7.05
N ILE A 131 4.39 17.27 -7.50
CA ILE A 131 5.65 16.73 -6.97
C ILE A 131 6.80 17.71 -7.19
N THR A 132 6.89 18.34 -8.37
CA THR A 132 7.88 19.36 -8.64
C THR A 132 7.74 20.56 -7.70
N SER A 133 6.50 20.99 -7.43
CA SER A 133 6.19 22.06 -6.49
C SER A 133 6.61 21.69 -5.05
N LEU A 134 6.33 20.46 -4.63
CA LEU A 134 6.73 19.94 -3.31
C LEU A 134 8.24 19.86 -3.15
N LEU A 135 8.96 19.41 -4.18
CA LEU A 135 10.42 19.38 -4.17
C LEU A 135 11.02 20.80 -4.07
N SER A 136 10.39 21.79 -4.71
CA SER A 136 10.85 23.18 -4.64
C SER A 136 10.77 23.75 -3.23
N VAL A 137 9.82 23.29 -2.42
CA VAL A 137 9.67 23.71 -1.01
C VAL A 137 10.83 23.24 -0.13
N LEU A 138 11.56 22.21 -0.53
CA LEU A 138 12.73 21.71 0.20
C LEU A 138 13.96 22.61 0.05
N ASN A 139 13.94 23.56 -0.89
CA ASN A 139 14.99 24.55 -1.02
C ASN A 139 15.09 25.44 0.23
N MET A 140 16.31 25.84 0.54
CA MET A 140 16.59 26.78 1.62
C MET A 140 15.78 28.08 1.44
N GLY A 141 15.08 28.51 2.51
CA GLY A 141 14.36 29.77 2.54
C GLY A 141 12.95 29.74 1.96
N GLN A 142 12.42 28.56 1.58
CA GLN A 142 11.08 28.45 1.02
C GLN A 142 10.00 28.34 2.10
N GLU A 143 10.19 27.50 3.07
CA GLU A 143 9.19 27.26 4.12
C GLU A 143 9.87 27.20 5.49
N GLY A 144 9.23 27.73 6.52
CA GLY A 144 9.80 27.77 7.87
C GLY A 144 8.89 27.20 8.95
N ASP A 145 7.59 27.02 8.66
CA ASP A 145 6.64 26.47 9.61
C ASP A 145 6.53 24.95 9.48
N TRP A 146 6.63 24.26 10.60
CA TRP A 146 6.49 22.82 10.66
C TRP A 146 5.10 22.32 10.20
N MET A 147 4.02 23.08 10.49
CA MET A 147 2.67 22.69 10.06
C MET A 147 2.51 22.73 8.54
N ASP A 148 3.16 23.68 7.88
CA ASP A 148 3.16 23.75 6.43
C ASP A 148 3.95 22.61 5.80
N PHE A 149 5.08 22.22 6.36
CA PHE A 149 5.79 21.01 5.91
C PHE A 149 4.94 19.75 6.12
N GLU A 150 4.26 19.62 7.27
CA GLU A 150 3.38 18.48 7.53
C GLU A 150 2.18 18.43 6.59
N SER A 151 1.53 19.56 6.31
CA SER A 151 0.46 19.67 5.32
C SER A 151 0.94 19.21 3.94
N LYS A 152 2.14 19.62 3.54
CA LYS A 152 2.76 19.21 2.27
C LYS A 152 3.17 17.72 2.27
N THR A 153 3.55 17.17 3.43
CA THR A 153 3.79 15.73 3.60
C THR A 153 2.51 14.93 3.34
N LEU A 154 1.39 15.35 3.90
CA LEU A 154 0.07 14.75 3.66
C LEU A 154 -0.34 14.89 2.17
N HIS A 155 -0.01 16.01 1.54
CA HIS A 155 -0.26 16.22 0.11
C HIS A 155 0.59 15.30 -0.76
N ALA A 156 1.86 15.11 -0.45
CA ALA A 156 2.73 14.15 -1.14
C ALA A 156 2.16 12.72 -1.07
N GLY A 157 1.68 12.32 0.11
CA GLY A 157 1.02 11.02 0.27
C GLY A 157 -0.27 10.87 -0.55
N MET A 158 -1.08 11.94 -0.65
CA MET A 158 -2.25 11.95 -1.52
C MET A 158 -1.88 11.73 -2.99
N LEU A 159 -0.82 12.36 -3.46
CA LEU A 159 -0.30 12.18 -4.83
C LEU A 159 0.24 10.76 -5.05
N ASP A 160 0.88 10.18 -4.05
CA ASP A 160 1.32 8.79 -4.07
C ASP A 160 0.14 7.83 -4.30
N ASN A 161 -0.89 7.95 -3.48
CA ASN A 161 -2.08 7.12 -3.57
C ASN A 161 -2.81 7.29 -4.91
N LEU A 162 -2.87 8.51 -5.42
CA LEU A 162 -3.41 8.80 -6.75
C LEU A 162 -2.60 8.13 -7.86
N SER A 163 -1.27 8.13 -7.74
CA SER A 163 -0.35 7.46 -8.69
C SER A 163 -0.58 5.95 -8.72
N LEU A 164 -0.82 5.34 -7.55
CA LEU A 164 -1.15 3.91 -7.45
C LEU A 164 -2.44 3.59 -8.20
N GLU A 165 -3.49 4.38 -8.00
CA GLU A 165 -4.77 4.16 -8.69
C GLU A 165 -4.62 4.33 -10.20
N VAL A 166 -3.96 5.38 -10.69
CA VAL A 166 -3.70 5.60 -12.12
C VAL A 166 -3.01 4.39 -12.74
N THR A 167 -1.95 3.92 -12.09
CA THR A 167 -1.16 2.78 -12.57
C THR A 167 -2.01 1.52 -12.68
N ASP A 168 -2.77 1.20 -11.63
CA ASP A 168 -3.54 -0.04 -11.59
C ASP A 168 -4.72 -0.01 -12.58
N ILE A 169 -5.44 1.12 -12.66
CA ILE A 169 -6.56 1.28 -13.59
C ILE A 169 -6.10 1.16 -15.04
N ALA A 170 -4.95 1.75 -15.39
CA ALA A 170 -4.38 1.62 -16.73
C ALA A 170 -4.09 0.15 -17.07
N GLN A 171 -3.46 -0.60 -16.17
CA GLN A 171 -3.16 -2.02 -16.36
C GLN A 171 -4.43 -2.88 -16.38
N ILE A 172 -5.38 -2.65 -15.49
CA ILE A 172 -6.66 -3.38 -15.46
C ILE A 172 -7.39 -3.22 -16.80
N ALA A 173 -7.47 -2.00 -17.32
CA ALA A 173 -8.13 -1.74 -18.61
C ALA A 173 -7.42 -2.43 -19.77
N ALA A 174 -6.09 -2.28 -19.85
CA ALA A 174 -5.30 -2.78 -20.95
C ALA A 174 -5.24 -4.32 -21.01
N PHE A 175 -5.03 -4.94 -19.84
CA PHE A 175 -4.80 -6.39 -19.75
C PHE A 175 -6.00 -7.18 -19.25
N LYS A 176 -7.16 -6.51 -19.04
CA LYS A 176 -8.41 -7.13 -18.61
C LYS A 176 -8.24 -7.98 -17.35
N PHE A 177 -7.48 -7.47 -16.38
CA PHE A 177 -7.25 -8.16 -15.13
C PHE A 177 -8.57 -8.52 -14.43
N PRO A 178 -8.76 -9.79 -14.01
CA PRO A 178 -10.02 -10.25 -13.45
C PRO A 178 -10.30 -9.64 -12.08
N HIS A 179 -11.58 -9.60 -11.71
CA HIS A 179 -11.99 -9.36 -10.33
C HIS A 179 -11.59 -10.52 -9.43
N ASN A 180 -11.21 -10.22 -8.19
CA ASN A 180 -11.00 -11.25 -7.17
C ASN A 180 -12.35 -11.72 -6.64
N ASN A 181 -12.82 -12.85 -7.12
CA ASN A 181 -14.04 -13.52 -6.67
C ASN A 181 -13.77 -15.01 -6.45
N PRO A 182 -14.69 -15.80 -5.86
CA PRO A 182 -14.50 -17.22 -5.60
C PRO A 182 -14.12 -18.04 -6.84
N ASN A 183 -14.48 -17.58 -8.03
CA ASN A 183 -14.21 -18.26 -9.31
C ASN A 183 -12.90 -17.81 -9.96
N THR A 184 -12.23 -16.79 -9.41
CA THR A 184 -10.93 -16.35 -9.95
C THR A 184 -9.91 -17.47 -9.72
N PRO A 185 -9.18 -17.90 -10.78
CA PRO A 185 -8.19 -18.95 -10.64
C PRO A 185 -7.13 -18.61 -9.58
N ILE A 186 -6.66 -19.63 -8.86
CA ILE A 186 -5.57 -19.50 -7.90
C ILE A 186 -4.26 -19.59 -8.69
N ALA A 187 -3.44 -18.54 -8.64
CA ALA A 187 -2.09 -18.62 -9.16
C ALA A 187 -1.22 -19.43 -8.19
N GLU A 188 -0.63 -20.49 -8.68
CA GLU A 188 0.31 -21.30 -7.92
C GLU A 188 1.73 -20.87 -8.28
N GLY A 189 2.56 -20.68 -7.26
CA GLY A 189 3.98 -20.35 -7.41
C GLY A 189 4.83 -21.26 -6.55
N GLY A 190 6.10 -21.34 -6.88
CA GLY A 190 7.08 -22.19 -6.19
C GLY A 190 7.53 -23.38 -7.01
N MET A 191 8.80 -23.73 -6.90
CA MET A 191 9.30 -24.94 -7.54
C MET A 191 8.83 -26.17 -6.77
N GLN A 192 7.92 -26.95 -7.36
CA GLN A 192 7.83 -28.36 -7.02
C GLN A 192 9.09 -29.02 -7.60
N ASN A 193 9.88 -29.64 -6.74
CA ASN A 193 11.06 -30.46 -7.06
C ASN A 193 11.47 -30.43 -8.55
N ALA A 194 12.39 -29.52 -8.93
CA ALA A 194 13.08 -29.70 -10.19
C ALA A 194 13.76 -31.06 -10.10
N GLU A 195 13.24 -32.06 -10.82
CA GLU A 195 13.91 -33.32 -10.99
C GLU A 195 15.29 -33.02 -11.55
N PHE A 196 16.32 -33.50 -10.88
CA PHE A 196 17.70 -33.41 -11.34
C PHE A 196 17.76 -34.01 -12.74
N GLY A 197 17.89 -33.18 -13.78
CA GLY A 197 18.14 -33.66 -15.13
C GLY A 197 17.47 -32.91 -16.28
N SER A 198 16.38 -32.17 -16.08
CA SER A 198 15.75 -31.38 -17.16
C SER A 198 15.43 -29.97 -16.70
N LYS A 199 16.41 -29.07 -16.78
CA LYS A 199 16.19 -27.65 -16.57
C LYS A 199 15.69 -27.02 -17.85
N LYS A 200 14.57 -26.31 -17.76
CA LYS A 200 14.12 -25.38 -18.81
C LYS A 200 14.92 -24.06 -18.74
N PRO A 201 15.13 -23.38 -19.86
CA PRO A 201 15.57 -21.98 -19.85
C PRO A 201 14.69 -21.15 -18.94
N SER A 202 15.29 -20.23 -18.19
CA SER A 202 14.54 -19.49 -17.18
C SER A 202 14.92 -18.01 -17.13
N ILE A 203 13.91 -17.16 -16.98
CA ILE A 203 14.03 -15.72 -16.93
C ILE A 203 13.48 -15.25 -15.58
N LEU A 204 14.21 -14.38 -14.90
CA LEU A 204 13.77 -13.73 -13.67
C LEU A 204 13.45 -12.26 -13.92
N CYS A 205 12.22 -11.85 -13.65
CA CYS A 205 11.77 -10.46 -13.75
C CYS A 205 11.71 -9.83 -12.36
N ILE A 206 12.31 -8.66 -12.20
CA ILE A 206 12.34 -7.89 -10.93
C ILE A 206 11.90 -6.45 -11.22
N GLY A 207 10.91 -5.93 -10.48
CA GLY A 207 10.47 -4.55 -10.59
C GLY A 207 8.97 -4.35 -10.49
N HIS A 208 8.46 -3.29 -11.12
CA HIS A 208 7.06 -2.87 -10.97
C HIS A 208 6.30 -2.70 -12.29
N ASN A 209 6.97 -2.44 -13.42
CA ASN A 209 6.29 -2.29 -14.70
C ASN A 209 5.98 -3.66 -15.32
N SER A 210 4.74 -4.09 -15.18
CA SER A 210 4.29 -5.39 -15.68
C SER A 210 4.29 -5.50 -17.21
N ILE A 211 4.29 -4.38 -17.95
CA ILE A 211 4.25 -4.38 -19.43
C ILE A 211 5.44 -5.16 -19.99
N THR A 212 6.63 -4.95 -19.46
CA THR A 212 7.83 -5.70 -19.89
C THR A 212 7.66 -7.21 -19.72
N GLY A 213 7.09 -7.65 -18.59
CA GLY A 213 6.82 -9.06 -18.35
C GLY A 213 5.74 -9.62 -19.28
N ILE A 214 4.72 -8.83 -19.55
CA ILE A 214 3.62 -9.20 -20.45
C ILE A 214 4.10 -9.33 -21.88
N GLU A 215 4.94 -8.42 -22.38
CA GLU A 215 5.56 -8.54 -23.71
C GLU A 215 6.40 -9.84 -23.85
N MET A 216 7.10 -10.25 -22.77
CA MET A 216 7.80 -11.54 -22.78
C MET A 216 6.84 -12.73 -22.84
N MET A 217 5.71 -12.66 -22.11
CA MET A 217 4.69 -13.71 -22.16
C MET A 217 4.06 -13.81 -23.56
N GLU A 218 3.71 -12.68 -24.18
CA GLU A 218 3.20 -12.63 -25.55
C GLU A 218 4.21 -13.23 -26.52
N TYR A 219 5.49 -12.86 -26.45
CA TYR A 219 6.55 -13.43 -27.29
C TYR A 219 6.69 -14.95 -27.11
N ILE A 220 6.66 -15.44 -25.86
CA ILE A 220 6.74 -16.88 -25.54
C ILE A 220 5.54 -17.64 -26.16
N GLU A 221 4.34 -17.05 -26.11
CA GLU A 221 3.13 -17.64 -26.68
C GLU A 221 3.16 -17.67 -28.20
N GLU A 222 3.49 -16.55 -28.84
CA GLU A 222 3.56 -16.42 -30.31
C GLU A 222 4.56 -17.38 -30.92
N ASN A 223 5.64 -17.70 -30.21
CA ASN A 223 6.69 -18.61 -30.68
C ASN A 223 6.52 -20.08 -30.22
N ASN A 224 5.38 -20.43 -29.58
CA ASN A 224 5.10 -21.78 -29.07
C ASN A 224 6.16 -22.30 -28.09
N LEU A 225 6.64 -21.43 -27.23
CA LEU A 225 7.66 -21.72 -26.21
C LEU A 225 7.10 -21.90 -24.80
N SER A 226 5.78 -21.89 -24.64
CA SER A 226 5.09 -21.86 -23.35
C SER A 226 5.47 -22.99 -22.39
N ASP A 227 5.65 -24.19 -22.92
CA ASP A 227 6.06 -25.36 -22.13
C ASP A 227 7.58 -25.55 -22.06
N LYS A 228 8.34 -24.67 -22.72
CA LYS A 228 9.79 -24.80 -22.87
C LYS A 228 10.59 -23.81 -22.02
N ILE A 229 9.97 -22.77 -21.50
CA ILE A 229 10.63 -21.69 -20.76
C ILE A 229 9.89 -21.45 -19.45
N ASP A 230 10.65 -21.27 -18.37
CA ASP A 230 10.13 -20.87 -17.06
C ASP A 230 10.31 -19.36 -16.87
N LEU A 231 9.22 -18.67 -16.59
CA LEU A 231 9.21 -17.24 -16.30
C LEU A 231 8.93 -17.03 -14.81
N TYR A 232 9.87 -16.42 -14.11
CA TYR A 232 9.79 -16.10 -12.69
C TYR A 232 9.62 -14.62 -12.48
N GLY A 233 8.80 -14.24 -11.50
CA GLY A 233 8.66 -12.86 -11.05
C GLY A 233 9.01 -12.69 -9.59
N LEU A 234 9.58 -11.55 -9.24
CA LEU A 234 9.79 -11.10 -7.87
C LEU A 234 9.08 -9.76 -7.63
N CYS A 235 8.63 -9.54 -6.40
CA CYS A 235 7.95 -8.32 -6.00
C CYS A 235 6.62 -8.08 -6.74
N CYS A 236 6.28 -6.82 -6.99
CA CYS A 236 5.02 -6.42 -7.61
C CYS A 236 4.87 -6.97 -9.04
N MET A 237 5.94 -7.06 -9.82
CA MET A 237 5.89 -7.64 -11.15
C MET A 237 5.37 -9.08 -11.12
N ALA A 238 5.78 -9.89 -10.14
CA ALA A 238 5.27 -11.24 -9.98
C ALA A 238 3.76 -11.29 -9.79
N THR A 239 3.25 -10.44 -8.90
CA THR A 239 1.84 -10.40 -8.56
C THR A 239 0.98 -9.85 -9.69
N ASP A 240 1.45 -8.82 -10.41
CA ASP A 240 0.70 -8.26 -11.54
C ASP A 240 0.67 -9.21 -12.75
N MET A 241 1.80 -9.82 -13.09
CA MET A 241 1.86 -10.82 -14.17
C MET A 241 1.01 -12.06 -13.85
N SER A 242 0.90 -12.47 -12.57
CA SER A 242 0.06 -13.61 -12.16
C SER A 242 -1.45 -13.33 -12.22
N ARG A 243 -1.85 -12.07 -12.42
CA ARG A 243 -3.26 -11.69 -12.65
C ARG A 243 -3.75 -12.04 -14.06
N LEU A 244 -2.85 -12.32 -15.00
CA LEU A 244 -3.21 -12.73 -16.34
C LEU A 244 -3.85 -14.13 -16.35
N PRO A 245 -4.85 -14.36 -17.21
CA PRO A 245 -5.54 -15.66 -17.29
C PRO A 245 -4.59 -16.83 -17.64
N SER A 246 -3.50 -16.57 -18.33
CA SER A 246 -2.52 -17.59 -18.71
C SER A 246 -1.74 -18.18 -17.56
N GLN A 247 -1.68 -17.50 -16.40
CA GLN A 247 -1.02 -17.92 -15.14
C GLN A 247 0.38 -18.54 -15.31
N ARG A 248 1.16 -18.09 -16.30
CA ARG A 248 2.45 -18.69 -16.69
C ARG A 248 3.63 -18.20 -15.88
N VAL A 249 3.44 -17.17 -15.06
CA VAL A 249 4.49 -16.61 -14.23
C VAL A 249 4.51 -17.30 -12.89
N GLN A 250 5.66 -17.83 -12.54
CA GLN A 250 5.89 -18.42 -11.22
C GLN A 250 6.35 -17.33 -10.25
N ILE A 251 5.68 -17.23 -9.10
CA ILE A 251 6.07 -16.30 -8.04
C ILE A 251 7.31 -16.85 -7.35
N ALA A 252 8.44 -16.15 -7.49
CA ALA A 252 9.72 -16.54 -6.91
C ALA A 252 9.94 -16.00 -5.49
N GLY A 253 9.09 -15.09 -5.03
CA GLY A 253 9.18 -14.47 -3.72
C GLY A 253 8.94 -12.97 -3.75
N ASN A 254 9.37 -12.29 -2.71
CA ASN A 254 9.26 -10.83 -2.57
C ASN A 254 10.64 -10.13 -2.65
N GLN A 255 10.69 -8.84 -2.33
CA GLN A 255 11.91 -8.03 -2.42
C GLN A 255 13.10 -8.62 -1.64
N ARG A 256 12.88 -9.28 -0.52
CA ARG A 256 13.96 -9.90 0.30
C ARG A 256 14.61 -11.08 -0.42
N ASP A 257 13.92 -11.73 -1.35
CA ASP A 257 14.36 -12.97 -1.97
C ASP A 257 15.25 -12.75 -3.20
N GLN A 258 15.43 -11.50 -3.66
CA GLN A 258 16.18 -11.18 -4.88
C GLN A 258 17.56 -11.84 -4.92
N ILE A 259 18.39 -11.57 -3.91
CA ILE A 259 19.76 -12.11 -3.89
C ILE A 259 19.78 -13.60 -3.63
N ARG A 260 18.84 -14.11 -2.84
CA ARG A 260 18.70 -15.54 -2.59
C ARG A 260 18.38 -16.29 -3.87
N PHE A 261 17.45 -15.78 -4.68
CA PHE A 261 17.09 -16.36 -5.96
C PHE A 261 18.24 -16.29 -6.98
N ILE A 262 18.90 -15.13 -7.08
CA ILE A 262 20.06 -14.97 -7.98
C ILE A 262 21.19 -15.94 -7.59
N LYS A 263 21.49 -16.08 -6.30
CA LYS A 263 22.51 -17.02 -5.79
C LYS A 263 22.17 -18.47 -6.04
N SER A 264 20.92 -18.84 -6.18
CA SER A 264 20.49 -20.20 -6.51
C SER A 264 20.99 -20.65 -7.90
N GLY A 265 21.18 -19.70 -8.82
CA GLY A 265 21.57 -19.99 -10.20
C GLY A 265 20.44 -20.58 -11.05
N ILE A 266 19.21 -20.47 -10.60
CA ILE A 266 18.02 -20.92 -11.36
C ILE A 266 17.85 -20.06 -12.61
N ALA A 267 17.94 -18.74 -12.47
CA ALA A 267 17.79 -17.83 -13.60
C ALA A 267 18.94 -17.92 -14.61
N ASP A 268 18.65 -18.00 -15.88
CA ASP A 268 19.61 -17.89 -16.98
C ASP A 268 19.77 -16.44 -17.47
N VAL A 269 18.72 -15.61 -17.28
CA VAL A 269 18.67 -14.19 -17.58
C VAL A 269 17.90 -13.46 -16.48
N ILE A 270 18.31 -12.25 -16.16
CA ILE A 270 17.59 -11.35 -15.25
C ILE A 270 17.13 -10.13 -16.03
N VAL A 271 15.86 -9.79 -15.93
CA VAL A 271 15.27 -8.55 -16.46
C VAL A 271 14.94 -7.64 -15.28
N LEU A 272 15.56 -6.46 -15.26
CA LEU A 272 15.37 -5.45 -14.22
C LEU A 272 14.55 -4.29 -14.77
N ASP A 273 13.39 -4.13 -14.22
CA ASP A 273 12.56 -2.96 -14.49
C ASP A 273 12.73 -1.88 -13.42
N SER A 274 11.76 -0.98 -13.25
CA SER A 274 11.87 0.11 -12.26
C SER A 274 11.56 -0.36 -10.84
N GLN A 275 12.15 0.34 -9.88
CA GLN A 275 11.84 0.33 -8.45
C GLN A 275 12.09 -0.98 -7.68
N CYS A 276 12.34 -0.85 -6.39
CA CYS A 276 12.56 -1.95 -5.45
C CYS A 276 13.66 -2.94 -5.85
N ILE A 277 14.59 -2.52 -6.68
CA ILE A 277 15.76 -3.31 -7.09
C ILE A 277 16.89 -3.05 -6.11
N ARG A 278 17.49 -4.11 -5.60
CA ARG A 278 18.69 -3.99 -4.78
C ARG A 278 19.87 -3.52 -5.63
N THR A 279 20.63 -2.58 -5.10
CA THR A 279 21.78 -2.00 -5.81
C THR A 279 22.90 -3.01 -6.09
N ASP A 280 22.95 -4.13 -5.33
CA ASP A 280 23.96 -5.19 -5.46
C ASP A 280 23.53 -6.35 -6.40
N VAL A 281 22.36 -6.24 -7.06
CA VAL A 281 21.86 -7.27 -8.00
C VAL A 281 22.86 -7.57 -9.10
N LEU A 282 23.38 -6.55 -9.77
CA LEU A 282 24.36 -6.72 -10.87
C LEU A 282 25.62 -7.42 -10.39
N HIS A 283 26.14 -7.09 -9.20
CA HIS A 283 27.30 -7.73 -8.61
C HIS A 283 27.07 -9.24 -8.38
N HIS A 284 25.92 -9.61 -7.81
CA HIS A 284 25.60 -11.02 -7.56
C HIS A 284 25.29 -11.79 -8.85
N ALA A 285 24.62 -11.16 -9.82
CA ALA A 285 24.38 -11.74 -11.15
C ALA A 285 25.70 -12.00 -11.89
N SER A 286 26.61 -11.03 -11.89
CA SER A 286 27.94 -11.13 -12.50
C SER A 286 28.76 -12.28 -11.89
N LYS A 287 28.81 -12.40 -10.55
CA LYS A 287 29.47 -13.55 -9.87
C LYS A 287 28.94 -14.91 -10.30
N ARG A 288 27.66 -14.99 -10.68
CA ARG A 288 27.03 -16.20 -11.19
C ARG A 288 27.14 -16.32 -12.72
N GLY A 289 27.63 -15.28 -13.37
CA GLY A 289 27.68 -15.17 -14.82
C GLY A 289 26.28 -15.19 -15.44
N ILE A 290 25.29 -14.56 -14.79
CA ILE A 290 23.93 -14.40 -15.27
C ILE A 290 23.83 -13.01 -15.91
N PRO A 291 23.45 -12.88 -17.20
CA PRO A 291 23.31 -11.59 -17.84
C PRO A 291 22.10 -10.84 -17.31
N VAL A 292 22.21 -9.51 -17.30
CA VAL A 292 21.19 -8.59 -16.82
C VAL A 292 20.72 -7.68 -17.95
N ILE A 293 19.41 -7.55 -18.13
CA ILE A 293 18.79 -6.62 -19.06
C ILE A 293 18.03 -5.58 -18.23
N ALA A 294 18.52 -4.35 -18.18
CA ALA A 294 17.81 -3.22 -17.61
C ALA A 294 16.85 -2.63 -18.67
N THR A 295 15.70 -2.14 -18.22
CA THR A 295 14.60 -1.77 -19.14
C THR A 295 14.22 -0.29 -19.07
N ASN A 296 14.82 0.47 -18.16
CA ASN A 296 14.55 1.90 -18.00
C ASN A 296 15.75 2.65 -17.37
N PRO A 297 15.77 3.99 -17.47
CA PRO A 297 16.90 4.78 -16.99
C PRO A 297 17.03 4.84 -15.46
N GLU A 298 15.99 4.54 -14.72
CA GLU A 298 15.96 4.58 -13.25
C GLU A 298 16.72 3.41 -12.60
N SER A 299 16.86 2.32 -13.32
CA SER A 299 17.53 1.10 -12.87
C SER A 299 18.54 0.55 -13.87
N CYS A 300 19.21 1.46 -14.60
CA CYS A 300 20.19 1.08 -15.63
C CYS A 300 21.51 0.52 -15.07
N LEU A 301 21.83 0.74 -13.78
CA LEU A 301 23.01 0.18 -13.09
C LEU A 301 24.35 0.46 -13.80
N GLY A 302 24.43 1.52 -14.62
CA GLY A 302 25.61 1.85 -15.42
C GLY A 302 25.82 0.93 -16.64
N LEU A 303 24.80 0.17 -17.02
CA LEU A 303 24.86 -0.71 -18.19
C LEU A 303 24.82 0.07 -19.51
N PRO A 304 25.51 -0.40 -20.56
CA PRO A 304 25.52 0.28 -21.85
C PRO A 304 24.15 0.22 -22.52
N ASP A 305 23.69 1.33 -23.09
CA ASP A 305 22.49 1.40 -23.90
C ASP A 305 22.72 0.73 -25.25
N ARG A 306 21.99 -0.33 -25.49
CA ARG A 306 21.99 -1.15 -26.72
C ARG A 306 20.67 -1.09 -27.47
N THR A 307 19.79 -0.15 -27.13
CA THR A 307 18.44 -0.05 -27.73
C THR A 307 18.47 0.01 -29.25
N LYS A 308 19.49 0.68 -29.84
CA LYS A 308 19.64 0.85 -31.30
C LYS A 308 20.38 -0.29 -31.97
N ASP A 309 21.06 -1.16 -31.23
CA ASP A 309 21.86 -2.25 -31.77
C ASP A 309 20.93 -3.36 -32.35
N LYS A 310 21.47 -4.15 -33.30
CA LYS A 310 20.74 -5.30 -33.80
C LYS A 310 20.54 -6.34 -32.71
N THR A 311 19.35 -6.89 -32.60
CA THR A 311 18.95 -7.87 -31.58
C THR A 311 19.94 -9.03 -31.47
N GLU A 312 20.35 -9.61 -32.59
CA GLU A 312 21.29 -10.73 -32.63
C GLU A 312 22.67 -10.38 -32.04
N ASN A 313 23.19 -9.17 -32.34
CA ASN A 313 24.47 -8.71 -31.76
C ASN A 313 24.40 -8.60 -30.23
N ILE A 314 23.25 -8.15 -29.70
CA ILE A 314 23.04 -8.06 -28.25
C ILE A 314 23.03 -9.47 -27.64
N ILE A 315 22.29 -10.39 -28.25
CA ILE A 315 22.21 -11.79 -27.80
C ILE A 315 23.60 -12.43 -27.79
N ASP A 316 24.36 -12.31 -28.90
CA ASP A 316 25.70 -12.87 -29.01
C ASP A 316 26.67 -12.28 -27.97
N THR A 317 26.55 -11.00 -27.68
CA THR A 317 27.35 -10.31 -26.66
C THR A 317 27.06 -10.84 -25.25
N LEU A 318 25.79 -11.04 -24.92
CA LEU A 318 25.34 -11.57 -23.62
C LEU A 318 25.67 -13.08 -23.49
N VAL A 319 25.48 -13.86 -24.55
CA VAL A 319 25.80 -15.30 -24.57
C VAL A 319 27.30 -15.53 -24.44
N SER A 320 28.12 -14.77 -25.18
CA SER A 320 29.60 -14.87 -25.13
C SER A 320 30.22 -14.27 -23.88
N LYS A 321 29.42 -13.61 -23.00
CA LYS A 321 29.87 -12.88 -21.81
C LYS A 321 30.84 -11.75 -22.06
N LYS A 322 30.83 -11.17 -23.25
CA LYS A 322 31.57 -9.93 -23.54
C LYS A 322 31.04 -8.76 -22.71
N GLU A 323 29.71 -8.74 -22.48
CA GLU A 323 29.05 -7.86 -21.54
C GLU A 323 28.21 -8.69 -20.55
N MET A 324 28.17 -8.26 -19.30
CA MET A 324 27.37 -8.93 -18.25
C MET A 324 25.98 -8.35 -18.16
N GLY A 325 25.67 -7.31 -18.90
CA GLY A 325 24.34 -6.72 -18.96
C GLY A 325 24.28 -5.57 -19.95
N VAL A 326 23.06 -5.22 -20.31
CA VAL A 326 22.71 -4.17 -21.27
C VAL A 326 21.48 -3.40 -20.79
N LEU A 327 21.35 -2.16 -21.27
CA LEU A 327 20.13 -1.36 -21.15
C LEU A 327 19.40 -1.37 -22.50
N ILE A 328 18.10 -1.66 -22.48
CA ILE A 328 17.25 -1.66 -23.69
C ILE A 328 15.90 -1.03 -23.30
N PHE A 329 15.43 -0.04 -24.09
CA PHE A 329 14.14 0.60 -23.84
C PHE A 329 12.97 -0.02 -24.62
N ASP A 330 13.24 -0.68 -25.75
CA ASP A 330 12.23 -1.30 -26.59
C ASP A 330 11.73 -2.61 -25.97
N LYS A 331 10.48 -2.66 -25.51
CA LYS A 331 9.90 -3.79 -24.77
C LYS A 331 9.84 -5.08 -25.61
N LYS A 332 9.52 -4.99 -26.89
CA LYS A 332 9.52 -6.16 -27.80
C LYS A 332 10.93 -6.71 -27.99
N LYS A 333 11.90 -5.81 -28.16
CA LYS A 333 13.31 -6.20 -28.24
C LYS A 333 13.79 -6.83 -26.93
N ILE A 334 13.41 -6.30 -25.78
CA ILE A 334 13.71 -6.90 -24.46
C ILE A 334 13.18 -8.33 -24.40
N ALA A 335 11.91 -8.55 -24.79
CA ALA A 335 11.30 -9.87 -24.80
C ALA A 335 12.11 -10.86 -25.66
N THR A 336 12.41 -10.50 -26.90
CA THR A 336 13.21 -11.32 -27.81
C THR A 336 14.61 -11.59 -27.24
N VAL A 337 15.33 -10.57 -26.79
CA VAL A 337 16.70 -10.73 -26.26
C VAL A 337 16.70 -11.60 -25.01
N ALA A 338 15.76 -11.40 -24.08
CA ALA A 338 15.70 -12.18 -22.85
C ALA A 338 15.42 -13.65 -23.13
N VAL A 339 14.42 -13.94 -23.95
CA VAL A 339 14.01 -15.30 -24.29
C VAL A 339 15.12 -16.04 -25.05
N GLU A 340 15.62 -15.47 -26.14
CA GLU A 340 16.65 -16.09 -26.95
C GLU A 340 17.99 -16.26 -26.21
N THR A 341 18.36 -15.28 -25.38
CA THR A 341 19.55 -15.40 -24.51
C THR A 341 19.36 -16.53 -23.51
N SER A 342 18.19 -16.69 -22.89
CA SER A 342 17.93 -17.75 -21.93
C SER A 342 18.06 -19.14 -22.56
N ILE A 343 17.52 -19.32 -23.78
CA ILE A 343 17.62 -20.58 -24.54
C ILE A 343 19.06 -20.96 -24.84
N ARG A 344 19.91 -19.99 -25.25
CA ARG A 344 21.31 -20.23 -25.64
C ARG A 344 22.24 -20.38 -24.42
N ARG A 345 21.74 -20.14 -23.21
CA ARG A 345 22.57 -20.10 -21.97
C ARG A 345 22.19 -21.11 -20.89
N ILE A 346 21.37 -22.08 -21.18
CA ILE A 346 20.91 -23.06 -20.18
C ILE A 346 22.06 -23.58 -19.34
N LYS A 347 21.97 -23.42 -18.00
CA LYS A 347 22.91 -23.96 -17.04
C LYS A 347 22.19 -24.86 -16.04
N ILE A 348 22.79 -25.99 -15.69
CA ILE A 348 22.28 -26.86 -14.63
C ILE A 348 22.58 -26.19 -13.27
N PRO A 349 21.59 -25.96 -12.40
CA PRO A 349 21.81 -25.39 -11.08
C PRO A 349 22.69 -26.29 -10.22
N ASN A 350 23.68 -25.71 -9.55
CA ASN A 350 24.57 -26.43 -8.63
C ASN A 350 24.05 -26.54 -7.19
N SER A 351 22.84 -26.10 -6.90
CA SER A 351 22.31 -26.03 -5.54
C SER A 351 20.89 -26.57 -5.43
N LYS A 352 20.63 -27.28 -4.34
CA LYS A 352 19.27 -27.68 -3.90
C LYS A 352 18.57 -26.46 -3.30
N PHE A 353 18.15 -25.52 -4.13
CA PHE A 353 17.37 -24.38 -3.67
C PHE A 353 15.88 -24.66 -3.86
N GLN A 354 15.11 -24.53 -2.79
CA GLN A 354 13.66 -24.64 -2.84
C GLN A 354 13.05 -23.24 -2.77
N ILE A 355 12.21 -22.93 -3.73
CA ILE A 355 11.34 -21.75 -3.66
C ILE A 355 10.13 -22.13 -2.81
N PRO A 356 9.74 -21.35 -1.80
CA PRO A 356 8.52 -21.60 -1.04
C PRO A 356 7.31 -21.75 -1.96
N LYS A 357 6.39 -22.62 -1.61
CA LYS A 357 5.13 -22.75 -2.35
C LYS A 357 4.23 -21.58 -2.03
N PHE A 358 3.64 -20.99 -3.05
CA PHE A 358 2.67 -19.93 -2.95
C PHE A 358 1.36 -20.35 -3.64
N LYS A 359 0.23 -20.03 -3.01
CA LYS A 359 -1.09 -20.09 -3.62
C LYS A 359 -1.76 -18.75 -3.42
N ILE A 360 -1.84 -17.98 -4.48
CA ILE A 360 -2.31 -16.61 -4.44
C ILE A 360 -3.46 -16.47 -5.43
N ARG A 361 -4.60 -16.01 -4.93
CA ARG A 361 -5.67 -15.51 -5.78
C ARG A 361 -5.60 -13.99 -5.73
N ILE A 362 -5.19 -13.41 -6.84
CA ILE A 362 -5.02 -11.97 -6.96
C ILE A 362 -6.07 -11.44 -7.90
N GLY A 363 -6.71 -10.38 -7.48
CA GLY A 363 -7.68 -9.71 -8.31
C GLY A 363 -8.10 -8.40 -7.68
N ARG A 364 -8.82 -7.59 -8.43
CA ARG A 364 -9.43 -6.36 -7.96
C ARG A 364 -10.52 -6.71 -6.94
N GLY A 365 -10.14 -6.82 -5.67
CA GLY A 365 -11.05 -7.23 -4.61
C GLY A 365 -12.16 -6.23 -4.38
N GLY A 366 -13.42 -6.70 -4.49
CA GLY A 366 -14.59 -6.06 -3.90
C GLY A 366 -14.85 -4.59 -4.21
N ILE A 367 -14.37 -4.05 -5.35
CA ILE A 367 -14.50 -2.63 -5.69
C ILE A 367 -15.62 -2.37 -6.70
N SER A 368 -16.35 -3.40 -7.13
CA SER A 368 -17.58 -3.16 -7.87
C SER A 368 -18.59 -2.44 -6.96
N ASP A 369 -19.42 -1.58 -7.55
CA ASP A 369 -20.43 -0.86 -6.76
C ASP A 369 -21.43 -1.83 -6.09
N ILE A 370 -21.63 -3.01 -6.66
CA ILE A 370 -22.53 -4.04 -6.10
C ILE A 370 -21.90 -4.65 -4.84
N GLU A 371 -20.61 -5.02 -4.89
CA GLU A 371 -19.91 -5.61 -3.75
C GLU A 371 -19.80 -4.62 -2.59
N ILE A 372 -19.46 -3.37 -2.87
CA ILE A 372 -19.43 -2.31 -1.84
C ILE A 372 -20.81 -2.06 -1.23
N LYS A 373 -21.88 -2.06 -2.02
CA LYS A 373 -23.24 -1.93 -1.49
C LYS A 373 -23.62 -3.07 -0.56
N ASN A 374 -23.09 -4.26 -0.78
CA ASN A 374 -23.32 -5.42 0.08
C ASN A 374 -22.50 -5.36 1.38
N VAL A 375 -21.27 -4.81 1.32
CA VAL A 375 -20.33 -4.76 2.45
C VAL A 375 -20.54 -3.50 3.32
N ALA A 376 -20.93 -2.38 2.75
CA ALA A 376 -21.09 -1.13 3.49
C ALA A 376 -22.13 -1.20 4.63
N PRO A 377 -23.34 -1.76 4.45
CA PRO A 377 -24.31 -1.86 5.54
C PRO A 377 -23.80 -2.69 6.74
N PRO A 378 -23.23 -3.90 6.58
CA PRO A 378 -22.68 -4.67 7.69
C PRO A 378 -21.56 -3.94 8.45
N ILE A 379 -20.67 -3.20 7.75
CA ILE A 379 -19.64 -2.38 8.39
C ILE A 379 -20.25 -1.25 9.21
N ILE A 380 -21.23 -0.56 8.66
CA ILE A 380 -21.88 0.58 9.33
C ILE A 380 -22.76 0.11 10.50
N MET A 381 -23.43 -1.00 10.36
CA MET A 381 -24.19 -1.61 11.46
C MET A 381 -23.30 -2.23 12.53
N GLY A 382 -22.00 -2.42 12.22
CA GLY A 382 -21.02 -2.99 13.12
C GLY A 382 -21.03 -4.51 13.18
N GLU A 383 -21.64 -5.16 12.21
CA GLU A 383 -21.60 -6.64 12.05
C GLU A 383 -20.22 -7.08 11.59
N ILE A 384 -19.61 -6.29 10.69
CA ILE A 384 -18.20 -6.38 10.33
C ILE A 384 -17.46 -5.31 11.15
N PRO A 385 -16.51 -5.67 12.03
CA PRO A 385 -15.87 -4.70 12.92
C PRO A 385 -15.03 -3.66 12.19
N GLY A 386 -14.45 -4.01 11.05
CA GLY A 386 -13.63 -3.09 10.26
C GLY A 386 -12.88 -3.78 9.13
N ILE A 387 -12.07 -2.98 8.45
CA ILE A 387 -11.19 -3.41 7.39
C ILE A 387 -9.74 -3.18 7.84
N VAL A 388 -8.92 -4.21 7.78
CA VAL A 388 -7.48 -4.11 8.09
C VAL A 388 -6.68 -4.48 6.85
N GLY A 389 -5.93 -3.50 6.34
CA GLY A 389 -5.05 -3.68 5.20
C GLY A 389 -3.63 -3.98 5.62
N PHE A 390 -3.06 -5.07 5.13
CA PHE A 390 -1.62 -5.32 5.22
C PHE A 390 -0.95 -4.83 3.95
N MET A 391 -0.04 -3.88 4.08
CA MET A 391 0.63 -3.28 2.94
C MET A 391 2.15 -3.26 3.15
N GLY A 392 2.88 -3.12 2.05
CA GLY A 392 4.29 -2.77 2.07
C GLY A 392 5.24 -3.87 1.64
N CYS A 393 6.50 -3.64 1.95
CA CYS A 393 7.64 -4.44 1.53
C CYS A 393 8.20 -5.15 2.76
N PRO A 394 7.76 -6.38 3.10
CA PRO A 394 8.29 -7.07 4.27
C PRO A 394 9.79 -7.25 4.13
N ASN A 395 10.44 -7.03 5.25
CA ASN A 395 11.87 -6.87 5.34
C ASN A 395 12.64 -8.18 5.43
N TYR A 396 13.92 -8.06 5.10
CA TYR A 396 14.97 -9.06 5.30
C TYR A 396 15.05 -9.65 6.71
N SER A 397 14.55 -8.97 7.73
CA SER A 397 14.66 -9.36 9.13
C SER A 397 13.37 -9.86 9.77
N THR A 398 12.24 -9.77 9.08
CA THR A 398 10.94 -10.12 9.66
C THR A 398 10.39 -11.39 8.98
N PRO A 399 10.12 -12.46 9.72
CA PRO A 399 9.48 -13.64 9.15
C PRO A 399 8.08 -13.30 8.61
N SER A 400 7.75 -13.78 7.41
CA SER A 400 6.41 -13.70 6.81
C SER A 400 5.30 -14.23 7.74
N ARG A 401 5.66 -15.14 8.61
CA ARG A 401 4.78 -15.81 9.57
C ARG A 401 4.02 -14.83 10.47
N GLY A 402 4.66 -13.73 10.93
CA GLY A 402 3.99 -12.74 11.78
C GLY A 402 2.80 -12.05 11.10
N VAL A 403 2.92 -11.74 9.82
CA VAL A 403 1.84 -11.13 9.03
C VAL A 403 0.70 -12.13 8.81
N LEU A 404 1.04 -13.38 8.51
CA LEU A 404 0.09 -14.46 8.29
C LEU A 404 -0.75 -14.74 9.55
N ASP A 405 -0.09 -14.82 10.71
CA ASP A 405 -0.77 -15.07 11.99
C ASP A 405 -1.67 -13.89 12.38
N MET A 406 -1.23 -12.64 12.16
CA MET A 406 -2.05 -11.45 12.38
C MET A 406 -3.29 -11.46 11.49
N ALA A 407 -3.14 -11.74 10.21
CA ALA A 407 -4.24 -11.80 9.25
C ALA A 407 -5.28 -12.85 9.67
N LYS A 408 -4.83 -14.06 10.02
CA LYS A 408 -5.69 -15.15 10.49
C LYS A 408 -6.49 -14.76 11.73
N ILE A 409 -5.83 -14.18 12.74
CA ILE A 409 -6.46 -13.76 13.99
C ILE A 409 -7.55 -12.70 13.76
N LEU A 410 -7.35 -11.78 12.80
CA LEU A 410 -8.33 -10.76 12.44
C LEU A 410 -9.53 -11.36 11.69
N ILE A 411 -9.28 -12.27 10.73
CA ILE A 411 -10.34 -12.95 9.99
C ILE A 411 -11.23 -13.79 10.93
N GLU A 412 -10.62 -14.49 11.90
CA GLU A 412 -11.35 -15.25 12.93
C GLU A 412 -12.25 -14.37 13.81
N ARG A 413 -12.08 -13.04 13.75
CA ARG A 413 -12.87 -12.02 14.47
C ARG A 413 -13.74 -11.18 13.55
N ASP A 414 -14.05 -11.72 12.38
CA ASP A 414 -14.96 -11.13 11.40
C ASP A 414 -14.47 -9.80 10.78
N TYR A 415 -13.16 -9.48 10.87
CA TYR A 415 -12.58 -8.37 10.14
C TYR A 415 -12.42 -8.74 8.66
N ILE A 416 -12.59 -7.76 7.78
CA ILE A 416 -12.14 -7.88 6.40
C ILE A 416 -10.64 -7.58 6.38
N VAL A 417 -9.86 -8.53 5.87
CA VAL A 417 -8.42 -8.38 5.72
C VAL A 417 -8.07 -8.23 4.25
N THR A 418 -7.27 -7.22 3.93
CA THR A 418 -6.73 -7.02 2.58
C THR A 418 -5.22 -7.03 2.60
N SER A 419 -4.59 -7.27 1.45
CA SER A 419 -3.13 -7.21 1.34
C SER A 419 -2.69 -6.61 0.02
N GLY A 420 -1.57 -5.87 0.04
CA GLY A 420 -0.96 -5.28 -1.15
C GLY A 420 0.56 -5.17 -1.04
N GLY A 421 1.23 -5.18 -2.19
CA GLY A 421 2.68 -5.15 -2.26
C GLY A 421 3.32 -6.51 -1.99
N CYS A 422 4.56 -6.52 -1.53
CA CYS A 422 5.26 -7.76 -1.18
C CYS A 422 4.56 -8.56 -0.07
N THR A 423 3.80 -7.91 0.80
CA THR A 423 2.98 -8.55 1.83
C THR A 423 1.92 -9.48 1.21
N ALA A 424 1.44 -9.18 0.01
CA ALA A 424 0.52 -10.05 -0.71
C ALA A 424 1.14 -11.42 -1.03
N VAL A 425 2.43 -11.46 -1.33
CA VAL A 425 3.18 -12.71 -1.54
C VAL A 425 3.31 -13.48 -0.22
N ASP A 426 3.65 -12.78 0.88
CA ASP A 426 3.80 -13.42 2.19
C ASP A 426 2.50 -14.06 2.68
N LEU A 427 1.36 -13.42 2.46
CA LEU A 427 0.04 -13.96 2.81
C LEU A 427 -0.42 -15.09 1.87
N GLY A 428 0.21 -15.26 0.72
CA GLY A 428 0.01 -16.37 -0.19
C GLY A 428 0.89 -17.59 0.08
N GLU A 429 1.82 -17.51 1.05
CA GLU A 429 2.72 -18.63 1.36
C GLU A 429 1.93 -19.84 1.90
N VAL A 430 2.21 -21.01 1.34
CA VAL A 430 1.58 -22.27 1.74
C VAL A 430 2.28 -22.79 2.99
N LYS A 431 1.51 -23.10 4.03
CA LYS A 431 2.02 -23.65 5.30
C LYS A 431 2.51 -25.09 5.17
N GLU A 432 3.10 -25.60 6.24
CA GLU A 432 3.59 -26.98 6.33
C GLU A 432 2.48 -28.04 6.15
N ASP A 433 1.23 -27.70 6.50
CA ASP A 433 0.04 -28.54 6.30
C ASP A 433 -0.48 -28.53 4.84
N GLY A 434 0.18 -27.81 3.95
CA GLY A 434 -0.16 -27.70 2.54
C GLY A 434 -1.28 -26.71 2.22
N LYS A 435 -1.79 -25.94 3.21
CA LYS A 435 -2.85 -24.96 3.04
C LYS A 435 -2.32 -23.54 3.01
N SER A 436 -2.90 -22.70 2.17
CA SER A 436 -2.74 -21.24 2.20
C SER A 436 -3.80 -20.60 3.10
N LEU A 437 -3.54 -19.38 3.57
CA LEU A 437 -4.55 -18.59 4.29
C LEU A 437 -5.86 -18.49 3.50
N TYR A 438 -5.77 -18.43 2.20
CA TYR A 438 -6.90 -18.36 1.29
C TYR A 438 -7.81 -19.61 1.36
N GLU A 439 -7.20 -20.81 1.42
CA GLU A 439 -7.92 -22.07 1.53
C GLU A 439 -8.56 -22.26 2.90
N GLU A 440 -7.95 -21.70 3.94
CA GLU A 440 -8.51 -21.73 5.31
C GLU A 440 -9.69 -20.77 5.49
N THR A 441 -9.76 -19.69 4.69
CA THR A 441 -10.70 -18.57 4.90
C THR A 441 -11.70 -18.41 3.74
N THR A 442 -11.81 -19.39 2.84
CA THR A 442 -12.62 -19.30 1.62
C THR A 442 -14.07 -18.93 1.85
N GLY A 443 -14.52 -17.89 1.14
CA GLY A 443 -15.92 -17.68 0.77
C GLY A 443 -16.79 -16.94 1.77
N LYS A 444 -16.23 -16.32 2.80
CA LYS A 444 -17.03 -15.59 3.80
C LYS A 444 -16.75 -14.10 3.80
N PHE A 445 -17.16 -13.41 2.76
CA PHE A 445 -17.27 -11.94 2.82
C PHE A 445 -18.47 -11.45 3.65
N ASP A 446 -19.36 -12.35 4.03
CA ASP A 446 -20.59 -12.01 4.76
C ASP A 446 -20.33 -11.69 6.25
N ALA A 447 -19.21 -12.15 6.79
CA ALA A 447 -18.84 -11.98 8.21
C ALA A 447 -17.33 -11.92 8.40
N GLY A 448 -16.65 -11.14 7.57
CA GLY A 448 -15.20 -11.12 7.50
C GLY A 448 -14.68 -11.87 6.28
N GLY A 449 -13.39 -11.77 6.01
CA GLY A 449 -12.80 -12.44 4.87
C GLY A 449 -11.43 -11.90 4.48
N PHE A 450 -10.83 -12.50 3.46
CA PHE A 450 -9.52 -12.12 2.96
C PHE A 450 -9.54 -11.81 1.47
N ALA A 451 -9.05 -10.62 1.11
CA ALA A 451 -8.84 -10.22 -0.29
C ALA A 451 -7.38 -9.86 -0.53
N ASN A 452 -6.68 -10.70 -1.31
CA ASN A 452 -5.34 -10.38 -1.78
C ASN A 452 -5.43 -9.45 -2.98
N LEU A 453 -4.98 -8.21 -2.83
CA LEU A 453 -5.06 -7.18 -3.86
C LEU A 453 -3.89 -7.24 -4.85
N GLY A 454 -2.78 -7.87 -4.48
CA GLY A 454 -1.63 -8.08 -5.33
C GLY A 454 -0.51 -7.06 -5.12
N SER A 455 -0.12 -6.35 -6.16
CA SER A 455 1.02 -5.43 -6.14
C SER A 455 0.80 -4.18 -5.27
N CYS A 456 1.84 -3.37 -5.11
CA CYS A 456 1.74 -2.08 -4.42
C CYS A 456 0.66 -1.17 -5.03
N VAL A 457 0.57 -1.15 -6.37
CA VAL A 457 -0.43 -0.30 -7.05
C VAL A 457 -1.86 -0.77 -6.75
N SER A 458 -2.08 -2.06 -6.65
CA SER A 458 -3.38 -2.61 -6.27
C SER A 458 -3.75 -2.34 -4.80
N ALA A 459 -2.79 -1.94 -3.96
CA ALA A 459 -3.06 -1.54 -2.58
C ALA A 459 -3.98 -0.30 -2.49
N SER A 460 -4.04 0.53 -3.54
CA SER A 460 -4.99 1.64 -3.67
C SER A 460 -6.44 1.21 -3.47
N HIS A 461 -6.77 -0.04 -3.81
CA HIS A 461 -8.13 -0.56 -3.73
C HIS A 461 -8.73 -0.56 -2.32
N LEU A 462 -7.90 -0.64 -1.28
CA LEU A 462 -8.38 -0.48 0.10
C LEU A 462 -8.92 0.93 0.32
N LEU A 463 -8.18 1.94 -0.14
CA LEU A 463 -8.60 3.34 -0.03
C LEU A 463 -9.83 3.62 -0.90
N ASP A 464 -9.87 3.04 -2.10
CA ASP A 464 -11.03 3.13 -3.00
C ASP A 464 -12.30 2.58 -2.35
N ALA A 465 -12.20 1.41 -1.71
CA ALA A 465 -13.31 0.81 -0.99
C ALA A 465 -13.77 1.70 0.17
N ALA A 466 -12.83 2.23 0.96
CA ALA A 466 -13.12 3.13 2.06
C ALA A 466 -13.83 4.42 1.59
N ILE A 467 -13.33 5.05 0.53
CA ILE A 467 -13.93 6.25 -0.08
C ILE A 467 -15.37 5.96 -0.54
N LYS A 468 -15.60 4.83 -1.21
CA LYS A 468 -16.93 4.44 -1.67
C LYS A 468 -17.89 4.18 -0.50
N ILE A 469 -17.45 3.47 0.54
CA ILE A 469 -18.24 3.24 1.74
C ILE A 469 -18.67 4.58 2.34
N ALA A 470 -17.73 5.50 2.51
CA ALA A 470 -18.03 6.84 3.03
C ALA A 470 -19.02 7.61 2.14
N SER A 471 -18.83 7.61 0.82
CA SER A 471 -19.70 8.28 -0.15
C SER A 471 -21.14 7.74 -0.09
N ILE A 472 -21.30 6.42 -0.08
CA ILE A 472 -22.61 5.75 0.01
C ILE A 472 -23.31 6.16 1.31
N MET A 473 -22.60 6.13 2.43
CA MET A 473 -23.18 6.39 3.74
C MET A 473 -23.49 7.87 3.98
N LEU A 474 -22.70 8.76 3.41
CA LEU A 474 -22.96 10.20 3.42
C LEU A 474 -24.08 10.61 2.46
N HIS A 475 -24.49 9.72 1.55
CA HIS A 475 -25.34 10.09 0.39
C HIS A 475 -24.77 11.29 -0.38
N ARG A 476 -23.45 11.32 -0.58
CA ARG A 476 -22.72 12.36 -1.28
C ARG A 476 -21.93 11.79 -2.45
N PRO A 477 -21.87 12.47 -3.59
CA PRO A 477 -20.98 12.06 -4.67
C PRO A 477 -19.53 12.10 -4.22
N ILE A 478 -18.70 11.27 -4.81
CA ILE A 478 -17.26 11.25 -4.54
C ILE A 478 -16.59 12.51 -5.08
N ASP A 479 -17.04 12.97 -6.26
CA ASP A 479 -16.34 13.97 -7.07
C ASP A 479 -16.10 15.27 -6.29
N GLY A 480 -14.85 15.55 -5.94
CA GLY A 480 -14.42 16.79 -5.29
C GLY A 480 -14.80 16.95 -3.81
N ASN A 481 -15.41 15.96 -3.19
CA ASN A 481 -15.86 16.03 -1.78
C ASN A 481 -14.81 15.49 -0.78
N TYR A 482 -13.52 15.85 -0.95
CA TYR A 482 -12.42 15.28 -0.18
C TYR A 482 -12.60 15.46 1.33
N LYS A 483 -12.85 16.67 1.80
CA LYS A 483 -12.96 16.98 3.23
C LYS A 483 -14.10 16.21 3.90
N GLU A 484 -15.28 16.18 3.29
CA GLU A 484 -16.45 15.49 3.85
C GLU A 484 -16.23 13.98 3.93
N ILE A 485 -15.61 13.40 2.90
CA ILE A 485 -15.32 11.96 2.87
C ILE A 485 -14.24 11.61 3.88
N ALA A 486 -13.15 12.38 3.94
CA ALA A 486 -12.07 12.15 4.88
C ALA A 486 -12.53 12.32 6.35
N ASP A 487 -13.31 13.35 6.64
CA ASP A 487 -13.90 13.55 7.97
C ASP A 487 -14.84 12.38 8.35
N TYR A 488 -15.64 11.88 7.41
CA TYR A 488 -16.49 10.72 7.66
C TYR A 488 -15.69 9.43 7.90
N LEU A 489 -14.63 9.21 7.13
CA LEU A 489 -13.73 8.08 7.34
C LEU A 489 -13.09 8.14 8.73
N LEU A 490 -12.60 9.30 9.12
CA LEU A 490 -12.00 9.51 10.44
C LEU A 490 -12.99 9.23 11.58
N ASN A 491 -14.24 9.66 11.43
CA ASN A 491 -15.22 9.59 12.51
C ASN A 491 -16.04 8.30 12.53
N ARG A 492 -16.14 7.56 11.42
CA ARG A 492 -17.18 6.53 11.29
C ARG A 492 -16.71 5.19 10.75
N VAL A 493 -15.79 5.14 9.80
CA VAL A 493 -15.43 3.89 9.13
C VAL A 493 -14.17 3.28 9.73
N GLY A 494 -14.29 2.10 10.32
CA GLY A 494 -13.20 1.38 10.94
C GLY A 494 -12.26 0.77 9.89
N VAL A 495 -11.34 1.58 9.33
CA VAL A 495 -10.28 1.12 8.42
C VAL A 495 -8.94 1.40 9.06
N VAL A 496 -8.03 0.42 9.04
CA VAL A 496 -6.66 0.55 9.57
C VAL A 496 -5.70 -0.13 8.61
N ILE A 497 -4.51 0.42 8.45
CA ILE A 497 -3.44 -0.18 7.66
C ILE A 497 -2.31 -0.62 8.59
N ILE A 498 -1.85 -1.85 8.43
CA ILE A 498 -0.63 -2.35 9.06
C ILE A 498 0.44 -2.47 7.98
N ILE A 499 1.53 -1.77 8.19
CA ILE A 499 2.71 -1.83 7.36
C ILE A 499 3.79 -2.54 8.17
N TRP A 500 4.03 -3.84 7.86
CA TRP A 500 4.90 -4.68 8.68
C TRP A 500 6.29 -4.81 8.10
N GLY A 501 7.29 -4.38 8.87
CA GLY A 501 8.70 -4.40 8.51
C GLY A 501 9.22 -3.08 7.93
N PRO A 502 10.54 -2.86 7.93
CA PRO A 502 11.14 -1.65 7.37
C PRO A 502 10.97 -1.60 5.86
N MET A 503 10.67 -0.43 5.36
CA MET A 503 10.17 -0.22 4.04
C MET A 503 10.85 0.91 3.31
N SER A 504 10.58 0.92 1.98
CA SER A 504 10.96 2.03 1.13
C SER A 504 10.16 3.31 1.47
N GLN A 505 10.67 4.44 1.04
CA GLN A 505 10.00 5.75 1.13
C GLN A 505 8.59 5.73 0.50
N LYS A 506 8.35 4.85 -0.48
CA LYS A 506 7.04 4.64 -1.10
C LYS A 506 5.97 4.22 -0.10
N ALA A 507 6.27 3.24 0.76
CA ALA A 507 5.32 2.82 1.79
C ALA A 507 5.03 3.93 2.82
N TYR A 508 6.02 4.78 3.11
CA TYR A 508 5.81 5.96 3.93
C TYR A 508 4.90 6.98 3.24
N ALA A 509 5.09 7.24 1.95
CA ALA A 509 4.22 8.12 1.17
C ALA A 509 2.77 7.58 1.15
N THR A 510 2.58 6.29 0.85
CA THR A 510 1.26 5.64 0.88
C THR A 510 0.58 5.81 2.25
N ALA A 511 1.34 5.64 3.34
CA ALA A 511 0.84 5.82 4.70
C ALA A 511 0.40 7.26 4.98
N THR A 512 1.17 8.26 4.57
CA THR A 512 0.81 9.67 4.78
C THR A 512 -0.44 10.06 4.01
N GLY A 513 -0.65 9.50 2.81
CA GLY A 513 -1.88 9.68 2.04
C GLY A 513 -3.10 9.03 2.69
N ALA A 514 -2.94 7.86 3.27
CA ALA A 514 -3.98 7.22 4.07
C ALA A 514 -4.34 8.07 5.31
N ASN A 515 -3.34 8.62 6.00
CA ASN A 515 -3.58 9.54 7.12
C ASN A 515 -4.34 10.79 6.70
N ARG A 516 -4.07 11.35 5.51
CA ARG A 516 -4.83 12.48 4.99
C ARG A 516 -6.31 12.17 4.81
N LEU A 517 -6.65 10.93 4.49
CA LEU A 517 -8.01 10.42 4.44
C LEU A 517 -8.60 10.06 5.82
N GLY A 518 -7.87 10.29 6.91
CA GLY A 518 -8.32 9.94 8.25
C GLY A 518 -8.20 8.45 8.58
N ILE A 519 -7.39 7.70 7.82
CA ILE A 519 -7.16 6.26 8.04
C ILE A 519 -5.87 6.07 8.83
N PRO A 520 -5.92 5.45 10.03
CA PRO A 520 -4.74 5.16 10.82
C PRO A 520 -3.81 4.14 10.17
N VAL A 521 -2.51 4.33 10.38
CA VAL A 521 -1.46 3.42 9.93
C VAL A 521 -0.57 3.01 11.10
N ILE A 522 -0.28 1.71 11.18
CA ILE A 522 0.62 1.11 12.16
C ILE A 522 1.86 0.61 11.42
N PHE A 523 3.02 1.16 11.75
CA PHE A 523 4.30 0.64 11.30
C PHE A 523 4.81 -0.41 12.29
N GLY A 524 5.10 -1.61 11.80
CA GLY A 524 5.68 -2.66 12.61
C GLY A 524 7.18 -2.79 12.42
N SER A 525 7.83 -3.43 13.38
CA SER A 525 9.22 -3.83 13.40
C SER A 525 10.20 -2.79 12.82
N LYS A 526 10.64 -1.86 13.64
CA LYS A 526 11.53 -0.73 13.28
C LYS A 526 10.84 0.41 12.52
N GLY A 527 9.53 0.54 12.69
CA GLY A 527 8.77 1.67 12.14
C GLY A 527 9.24 3.02 12.67
N GLU A 528 9.85 3.04 13.87
CA GLU A 528 10.49 4.22 14.48
C GLU A 528 11.56 4.86 13.57
N ARG A 529 12.14 4.11 12.64
CA ARG A 529 13.11 4.62 11.67
C ARG A 529 12.55 5.63 10.68
N TYR A 530 11.22 5.67 10.54
CA TYR A 530 10.60 6.77 9.78
C TYR A 530 10.57 8.10 10.54
N GLY A 531 11.01 8.07 11.80
CA GLY A 531 11.26 9.28 12.58
C GLY A 531 10.01 10.06 12.97
N ARG A 532 8.81 9.53 12.74
CA ARG A 532 7.55 10.27 12.94
C ARG A 532 6.40 9.39 13.40
N MET A 533 5.60 9.92 14.32
CA MET A 533 4.26 9.43 14.66
C MET A 533 3.27 10.60 14.59
N LEU A 534 1.99 10.31 14.45
CA LEU A 534 0.88 11.25 14.57
C LEU A 534 0.02 10.82 15.76
N GLU A 535 0.26 11.47 16.90
CA GLU A 535 -0.42 11.16 18.15
C GLU A 535 -1.65 12.04 18.34
N GLY A 536 -2.76 11.45 18.79
CA GLY A 536 -4.00 12.17 19.06
C GLY A 536 -3.88 13.06 20.31
N ASN A 537 -4.07 14.36 20.13
CA ASN A 537 -4.03 15.34 21.21
C ASN A 537 -5.24 15.23 22.16
N ASN A 538 -6.32 14.64 21.71
CA ASN A 538 -7.53 14.43 22.47
C ASN A 538 -8.07 13.01 22.25
N SER A 539 -7.47 12.06 22.92
CA SER A 539 -7.87 10.65 22.86
C SER A 539 -9.32 10.41 23.34
N CYS A 540 -9.87 11.33 24.13
CA CYS A 540 -11.25 11.23 24.59
C CYS A 540 -12.28 11.60 23.52
N GLY A 541 -11.90 12.29 22.46
CA GLY A 541 -12.79 12.71 21.38
C GLY A 541 -12.73 14.19 21.08
N TRP A 542 -13.63 14.63 20.23
CA TRP A 542 -13.81 16.03 19.84
C TRP A 542 -15.28 16.36 19.58
N GLU A 543 -15.60 17.64 19.48
CA GLU A 543 -16.94 18.09 19.14
C GLU A 543 -17.24 17.88 17.65
N VAL A 544 -18.44 17.41 17.37
CA VAL A 544 -19.02 17.29 16.04
C VAL A 544 -20.41 17.95 16.03
N ALA A 545 -20.83 18.43 14.87
CA ALA A 545 -22.19 18.90 14.70
C ALA A 545 -23.12 17.70 14.50
N ASP A 546 -24.06 17.50 15.43
CA ASP A 546 -25.19 16.59 15.25
C ASP A 546 -26.27 17.28 14.42
N MET A 547 -26.45 16.85 13.18
CA MET A 547 -27.41 17.46 12.25
C MET A 547 -28.87 17.27 12.66
N ARG A 548 -29.16 16.27 13.49
CA ARG A 548 -30.51 15.97 14.00
C ARG A 548 -30.89 16.94 15.12
N SER A 549 -30.04 17.05 16.12
CA SER A 549 -30.28 17.95 17.26
C SER A 549 -29.89 19.40 16.95
N LYS A 550 -29.17 19.64 15.85
CA LYS A 550 -28.57 20.94 15.48
C LYS A 550 -27.67 21.53 16.58
N ARG A 551 -27.04 20.67 17.35
CA ARG A 551 -26.13 21.02 18.45
C ARG A 551 -24.76 20.47 18.20
N ASN A 552 -23.74 21.14 18.73
CA ASN A 552 -22.42 20.53 18.86
C ASN A 552 -22.44 19.55 20.03
N VAL A 553 -22.00 18.36 19.77
CA VAL A 553 -21.95 17.28 20.75
C VAL A 553 -20.57 16.65 20.78
N PHE A 554 -20.20 16.13 21.94
CA PHE A 554 -18.96 15.40 22.07
C PHE A 554 -19.15 13.98 21.51
N ALA A 555 -18.37 13.62 20.50
CA ALA A 555 -18.57 12.36 19.78
C ALA A 555 -17.96 11.13 20.50
N GLY A 556 -17.21 11.36 21.58
CA GLY A 556 -16.55 10.29 22.33
C GLY A 556 -15.17 9.92 21.80
N PRO A 557 -14.63 8.77 22.21
CA PRO A 557 -13.23 8.41 21.95
C PRO A 557 -12.91 8.38 20.46
N VAL A 558 -11.72 8.85 20.14
CA VAL A 558 -11.14 8.88 18.79
C VAL A 558 -9.99 7.89 18.70
N PRO A 559 -9.54 7.52 17.50
CA PRO A 559 -8.27 6.82 17.35
C PRO A 559 -7.16 7.59 18.08
N ALA A 560 -6.40 6.91 18.95
CA ALA A 560 -5.32 7.53 19.70
C ALA A 560 -4.18 8.02 18.80
N HIS A 561 -4.04 7.42 17.63
CA HIS A 561 -3.01 7.77 16.65
C HIS A 561 -3.57 7.71 15.23
N LEU A 562 -3.05 8.56 14.34
CA LEU A 562 -3.17 8.36 12.89
C LEU A 562 -1.95 7.63 12.32
N MET A 563 -0.80 7.78 12.94
CA MET A 563 0.42 7.05 12.59
C MET A 563 1.10 6.64 13.89
N THR A 564 1.40 5.37 14.02
CA THR A 564 2.05 4.82 15.21
C THR A 564 2.97 3.66 14.83
N THR A 565 3.78 3.21 15.78
CA THR A 565 4.67 2.05 15.63
C THR A 565 4.24 0.91 16.55
N ALA A 566 4.62 -0.32 16.19
CA ALA A 566 4.44 -1.50 17.02
C ALA A 566 5.70 -2.36 16.98
N ASP A 567 6.16 -2.81 18.14
CA ASP A 567 7.39 -3.60 18.26
C ASP A 567 7.15 -5.10 18.03
N SER A 568 5.91 -5.55 18.18
CA SER A 568 5.53 -6.95 18.03
C SER A 568 4.24 -7.14 17.23
N PRO A 569 4.03 -8.32 16.59
CA PRO A 569 2.78 -8.64 15.93
C PRO A 569 1.56 -8.56 16.86
N SER A 570 1.73 -8.94 18.10
CA SER A 570 0.66 -8.90 19.12
C SER A 570 0.24 -7.47 19.45
N GLU A 571 1.20 -6.57 19.58
CA GLU A 571 0.94 -5.14 19.77
C GLU A 571 0.25 -4.54 18.53
N ALA A 572 0.74 -4.85 17.32
CA ALA A 572 0.13 -4.38 16.09
C ALA A 572 -1.34 -4.83 15.97
N LEU A 573 -1.66 -6.06 16.36
CA LEU A 573 -3.03 -6.57 16.39
C LEU A 573 -3.92 -5.80 17.37
N ILE A 574 -3.45 -5.59 18.58
CA ILE A 574 -4.18 -4.86 19.63
C ILE A 574 -4.43 -3.42 19.17
N LEU A 575 -3.40 -2.76 18.64
CA LEU A 575 -3.51 -1.41 18.08
C LEU A 575 -4.49 -1.36 16.90
N ALA A 576 -4.44 -2.34 15.98
CA ALA A 576 -5.34 -2.36 14.83
C ALA A 576 -6.81 -2.42 15.25
N VAL A 577 -7.15 -3.30 16.18
CA VAL A 577 -8.51 -3.40 16.71
C VAL A 577 -8.92 -2.14 17.45
N LYS A 578 -8.02 -1.58 18.28
CA LYS A 578 -8.23 -0.33 18.99
C LYS A 578 -8.48 0.83 18.04
N LEU A 579 -7.66 0.97 16.99
CA LEU A 579 -7.77 2.05 16.02
C LEU A 579 -8.94 1.86 15.02
N CYS A 580 -9.52 0.68 14.91
CA CYS A 580 -10.78 0.47 14.21
C CYS A 580 -12.00 1.02 14.96
N MET A 581 -11.91 1.26 16.27
CA MET A 581 -12.97 1.93 17.01
C MET A 581 -13.04 3.40 16.62
N ARG A 582 -14.24 3.86 16.25
CA ARG A 582 -14.46 5.25 15.80
C ARG A 582 -15.40 5.99 16.75
N PRO A 583 -15.29 7.32 16.84
CA PRO A 583 -16.17 8.12 17.72
C PRO A 583 -17.65 7.76 17.53
N ASN A 584 -18.07 7.55 16.31
CA ASN A 584 -19.46 7.39 15.91
C ASN A 584 -19.85 5.94 15.58
N ASP A 585 -19.18 4.95 16.14
CA ASP A 585 -19.63 3.57 16.04
C ASP A 585 -21.06 3.41 16.59
N THR A 586 -21.83 2.48 16.03
CA THR A 586 -23.05 2.00 16.71
C THR A 586 -22.64 1.29 18.01
N SER A 587 -23.53 1.24 19.01
CA SER A 587 -23.25 0.50 20.23
C SER A 587 -22.98 -0.99 19.96
N LYS A 588 -23.72 -1.62 19.02
CA LYS A 588 -23.46 -3.01 18.60
C LYS A 588 -22.04 -3.16 18.03
N GLY A 589 -21.64 -2.28 17.12
CA GLY A 589 -20.30 -2.30 16.53
C GLY A 589 -19.21 -2.06 17.58
N ARG A 590 -19.47 -1.16 18.53
CA ARG A 590 -18.57 -0.89 19.64
C ARG A 590 -18.41 -2.11 20.54
N GLN A 591 -19.48 -2.81 20.90
CA GLN A 591 -19.43 -4.06 21.67
C GLN A 591 -18.52 -5.10 21.02
N ILE A 592 -18.64 -5.30 19.70
CA ILE A 592 -17.85 -6.29 18.96
C ILE A 592 -16.37 -5.92 18.94
N LYS A 593 -16.06 -4.65 18.67
CA LYS A 593 -14.68 -4.15 18.67
C LYS A 593 -14.05 -4.18 20.05
N LEU A 594 -14.78 -3.76 21.10
CA LEU A 594 -14.32 -3.82 22.48
C LEU A 594 -14.08 -5.25 22.96
N LYS A 595 -14.97 -6.19 22.59
CA LYS A 595 -14.75 -7.61 22.87
C LYS A 595 -13.43 -8.09 22.26
N SER A 596 -13.20 -7.79 20.99
CA SER A 596 -11.96 -8.17 20.29
C SER A 596 -10.73 -7.52 20.95
N TYR A 597 -10.83 -6.26 21.35
CA TYR A 597 -9.76 -5.55 22.03
C TYR A 597 -9.41 -6.19 23.40
N ILE A 598 -10.42 -6.48 24.22
CA ILE A 598 -10.22 -7.14 25.52
C ILE A 598 -9.66 -8.55 25.34
N ASP A 599 -10.24 -9.35 24.45
CA ASP A 599 -9.79 -10.72 24.18
C ASP A 599 -8.31 -10.78 23.73
N LEU A 600 -7.89 -9.85 22.86
CA LEU A 600 -6.50 -9.79 22.41
C LEU A 600 -5.55 -9.26 23.47
N HIS A 601 -5.98 -8.26 24.23
CA HIS A 601 -5.20 -7.73 25.35
C HIS A 601 -4.95 -8.82 26.39
N GLN A 602 -6.00 -9.55 26.79
CA GLN A 602 -5.87 -10.65 27.76
C GLN A 602 -5.03 -11.80 27.22
N LYS A 603 -5.10 -12.08 25.93
CA LYS A 603 -4.31 -13.16 25.31
C LYS A 603 -2.81 -12.85 25.24
N PHE A 604 -2.43 -11.60 24.98
CA PHE A 604 -1.06 -11.27 24.58
C PHE A 604 -0.29 -10.36 25.55
N LEU A 605 -0.99 -9.55 26.36
CA LEU A 605 -0.36 -8.59 27.27
C LEU A 605 -0.57 -8.93 28.74
N SER A 606 -1.80 -9.03 29.19
CA SER A 606 -2.16 -9.20 30.60
C SER A 606 -3.54 -9.80 30.75
N ASN A 607 -3.76 -10.63 31.76
CA ASN A 607 -5.07 -11.19 32.08
C ASN A 607 -6.10 -10.16 32.61
N SER A 608 -5.69 -8.90 32.77
CA SER A 608 -6.55 -7.79 33.21
C SER A 608 -7.25 -7.12 32.03
N LEU A 609 -8.25 -6.28 32.33
CA LEU A 609 -8.81 -5.35 31.35
C LEU A 609 -7.76 -4.32 30.91
N PRO A 610 -7.83 -3.82 29.65
CA PRO A 610 -7.00 -2.70 29.22
C PRO A 610 -7.19 -1.47 30.15
N GLU A 611 -6.10 -0.81 30.51
CA GLU A 611 -6.14 0.35 31.40
C GLU A 611 -6.96 1.51 30.83
N ASP A 612 -6.97 1.67 29.53
CA ASP A 612 -7.66 2.72 28.79
C ASP A 612 -9.09 2.35 28.35
N ILE A 613 -9.65 1.25 28.88
CA ILE A 613 -10.99 0.77 28.50
C ILE A 613 -12.08 1.86 28.70
N HIS A 614 -11.92 2.70 29.70
CA HIS A 614 -12.83 3.80 30.01
C HIS A 614 -12.93 4.83 28.87
N LEU A 615 -11.91 4.97 28.02
CA LEU A 615 -11.92 5.86 26.87
C LEU A 615 -12.80 5.35 25.73
N PHE A 616 -13.17 4.07 25.72
CA PHE A 616 -13.88 3.43 24.63
C PHE A 616 -15.33 3.04 24.96
N VAL A 617 -15.76 3.20 26.21
CA VAL A 617 -17.13 2.94 26.65
C VAL A 617 -17.86 4.27 26.84
N ARG A 618 -18.86 4.55 25.99
CA ARG A 618 -19.66 5.78 26.03
C ARG A 618 -20.92 5.62 26.89
N THR A 619 -21.54 4.42 26.81
CA THR A 619 -22.70 4.05 27.63
C THR A 619 -22.65 2.56 27.96
N GLU A 620 -23.54 2.09 28.82
CA GLU A 620 -23.65 0.66 29.15
C GLU A 620 -23.95 -0.21 27.91
N HIS A 621 -24.57 0.37 26.86
CA HIS A 621 -24.88 -0.33 25.62
C HIS A 621 -23.63 -0.63 24.78
N ASP A 622 -22.50 0.01 25.05
CA ASP A 622 -21.23 -0.27 24.39
C ASP A 622 -20.49 -1.47 25.00
N MET A 623 -20.87 -1.91 26.20
CA MET A 623 -20.18 -2.96 26.95
C MET A 623 -20.42 -4.33 26.31
N PRO A 624 -19.38 -5.12 26.01
CA PRO A 624 -19.53 -6.47 25.50
C PRO A 624 -20.23 -7.39 26.49
N HIS A 625 -21.20 -8.16 26.06
CA HIS A 625 -21.94 -9.07 26.95
C HIS A 625 -21.04 -9.98 27.79
N LYS A 626 -19.98 -10.52 27.18
CA LYS A 626 -19.01 -11.42 27.85
C LYS A 626 -18.28 -10.75 29.03
N TYR A 627 -18.01 -9.47 28.93
CA TYR A 627 -17.20 -8.70 29.89
C TYR A 627 -18.01 -7.62 30.61
N LYS A 628 -19.34 -7.65 30.51
CA LYS A 628 -20.18 -6.54 30.98
C LYS A 628 -19.95 -6.20 32.45
N ASP A 629 -19.99 -7.20 33.31
CA ASP A 629 -19.85 -6.98 34.76
C ASP A 629 -18.43 -6.53 35.13
N GLU A 630 -17.41 -7.12 34.51
CA GLU A 630 -16.01 -6.78 34.74
C GLU A 630 -15.71 -5.34 34.31
N VAL A 631 -16.17 -4.95 33.10
CA VAL A 631 -16.03 -3.60 32.58
C VAL A 631 -16.79 -2.59 33.43
N TYR A 632 -18.04 -2.92 33.78
CA TYR A 632 -18.87 -2.02 34.62
C TYR A 632 -18.25 -1.76 35.99
N ASN A 633 -17.76 -2.79 36.68
CA ASN A 633 -17.10 -2.66 37.96
C ASN A 633 -15.83 -1.80 37.85
N ARG A 634 -15.01 -2.03 36.81
CA ARG A 634 -13.81 -1.22 36.56
C ARG A 634 -14.14 0.25 36.32
N LEU A 635 -15.16 0.53 35.52
CA LEU A 635 -15.60 1.90 35.22
C LEU A 635 -16.20 2.60 36.46
N LYS A 636 -16.89 1.85 37.30
CA LYS A 636 -17.43 2.36 38.57
C LYS A 636 -16.32 2.78 39.54
N GLU A 637 -15.24 2.01 39.61
CA GLU A 637 -14.05 2.37 40.39
C GLU A 637 -13.38 3.68 39.92
N MET A 638 -13.55 4.02 38.66
CA MET A 638 -13.00 5.22 37.99
C MET A 638 -13.97 6.41 38.00
N ASP A 639 -15.09 6.33 38.71
CA ASP A 639 -16.15 7.37 38.74
C ASP A 639 -16.66 7.76 37.33
N TRP A 640 -16.67 6.76 36.41
CA TRP A 640 -17.09 6.95 35.02
C TRP A 640 -18.58 7.30 34.94
N LYS A 641 -18.92 8.20 34.02
CA LYS A 641 -20.32 8.59 33.73
C LYS A 641 -20.64 8.38 32.24
N PRO A 642 -21.85 7.89 31.94
CA PRO A 642 -22.30 7.75 30.56
C PRO A 642 -22.29 9.09 29.81
N THR A 643 -21.93 9.05 28.53
CA THR A 643 -21.97 10.19 27.63
C THR A 643 -23.11 10.05 26.63
N TYR A 644 -23.61 11.19 26.13
CA TYR A 644 -24.61 11.15 25.07
C TYR A 644 -24.02 10.55 23.79
N ILE A 645 -24.75 9.66 23.14
CA ILE A 645 -24.39 9.10 21.84
C ILE A 645 -25.23 9.81 20.76
N PRO A 646 -24.62 10.66 19.94
CA PRO A 646 -25.31 11.27 18.81
C PRO A 646 -25.64 10.24 17.71
N ASP A 647 -26.55 10.59 16.80
CA ASP A 647 -26.82 9.74 15.64
C ASP A 647 -25.59 9.72 14.70
N PRO A 648 -24.93 8.57 14.53
CA PRO A 648 -23.65 8.51 13.81
C PRO A 648 -23.78 8.78 12.31
N THR A 649 -24.99 8.73 11.74
CA THR A 649 -25.20 8.98 10.30
C THR A 649 -25.32 10.45 9.96
N LEU A 650 -25.55 11.30 10.96
CA LEU A 650 -25.86 12.73 10.80
C LEU A 650 -24.76 13.66 11.33
N LEU A 651 -23.60 13.13 11.66
CA LEU A 651 -22.52 13.90 12.26
C LEU A 651 -21.64 14.57 11.20
N LYS A 652 -21.20 15.78 11.53
CA LYS A 652 -20.16 16.52 10.77
C LYS A 652 -19.17 17.14 11.75
N SER A 653 -17.94 17.30 11.30
CA SER A 653 -16.93 18.02 12.07
C SER A 653 -17.34 19.49 12.25
N VAL A 654 -17.16 20.02 13.46
CA VAL A 654 -17.54 21.39 13.82
C VAL A 654 -16.77 22.43 13.01
N GLU A 655 -15.50 22.17 12.73
CA GLU A 655 -14.64 23.13 12.04
C GLU A 655 -15.03 23.34 10.58
N PHE A 656 -15.72 22.40 9.93
CA PHE A 656 -16.25 22.60 8.58
C PHE A 656 -17.53 23.43 8.53
N ASN A 657 -18.20 23.62 9.64
CA ASN A 657 -19.45 24.39 9.71
C ASN A 657 -19.22 25.88 9.99
N LYS A 658 -17.98 26.32 10.15
CA LYS A 658 -17.61 27.74 10.39
C LYS A 658 -17.28 28.50 9.11
N GLN A 659 -17.51 27.89 7.93
CA GLN A 659 -17.34 28.55 6.62
C GLN A 659 -18.75 28.95 6.07
#